data_0c76160f708ea4cf84c50d623121adb0
#
_entry.id   0c76160f708ea4cf84c50d623121adb0
#
_cell.length_a   1.000
_cell.length_b   1.000
_cell.length_c   1.000
_cell.angle_alpha   90.00
_cell.angle_beta   90.00
_cell.angle_gamma   90.00
#
_symmetry.space_group_name_H-M   'P 1'
#
loop_
_entity.id
_entity.type
_entity.pdbx_description
1 polymer ?
#
loop_
_entity_poly.entity_id
_entity_poly.type
_entity_poly.pdbx_seq_one_letter_code
_entity_poly.pdbx_strand_id
1 'polypeptide(L)'
;MRQLLTMVTAVLTAICCCLPTSGKKSHSERSYDVVIVGGTPSGIMAAIAAAREGCNCIILERSEYVGGLPANGLGATDIATRGSTTGLFTEFTRLNLQYYKDRFGEDSPQVRDCSNGYHFEPHVAQMTFDKLLGENYAGKITVLTKRQFDSSTDNVQMHGNRISAIRVLNRTNGKTEKWRGKVFIDATYEGDLGAAAGIPFRLGREGRDEFGEPCAGKIYRWWKHGPNEVGTTYEGDDEIQAYNYRLCLTDNTDNLVPIARPENYDRNEYLSLVEDVLTGRNTDVRFKSVTVEQMEVNRKRILSGGKTAIPGDTWGMSKVTNMVTLPNMKKDGNNQHLALISTDLPEENKPWPTADWEWRDNFAQRLKDYTLGLLWFAQHDEALPENFRKACLRYGLAADEYTDNGNFPRQVYVREGRRLEGTYFFTAKDVLPTKKGARPPIHSESVTSSHYALDSHAVHKREDGRVHLDGFFSYPTAVYTVPYGVMVPTTVENLLFPVAVSGSHVGFSTLRMEPCWMALGEAAGYAASVAVHKDFNVREIPIAEIQERILNNGGTLVYFKDLTPEDKDFRQVQILALKGYFPDWKASLDKKIDENTAKLWSELSGRDIKCDNGTKRQWLRALEGNDINDTTPDWALPEFRRPDGSGPVIAPDSTLNFICPCSGKKVRWAERDTFNPAAIVKDGKIVVLFRAEDNYGEGIGKRTSRIGYATSKDGMHFNVEEEPIMYPDNDDQHSLEWPGGCEDPRIVETEDGLYVMTYTQWNRKTARLAVATSTDLRHWTKHGPAFGKAYDGRFRDMFCKSGSVVTQIKDGKQVVAKVGGKYLMYWGERFVNIAMSEDLLNWTPLLDEKGNIMKIATPRPGHFDSDMTECGPPAIITDKGILLIYNGRNRSGKERDRRYAANSYCAGQMLFDTKDPSRLIGRMDEPFLIPEKEFEKCGQYPDGTVFAEGLVLYKGRWHLYYGCADSLVGTASAVPLN
;
A
#
# COMPACT_ATOMS: atom_id res chain seq x y z
N MET A 1 18.47 -70.35 -4.20
CA MET A 1 18.90 -69.01 -3.90
C MET A 1 18.96 -68.08 -5.13
N ARG A 2 19.24 -68.57 -6.35
CA ARG A 2 19.22 -67.72 -7.57
C ARG A 2 17.80 -67.46 -8.13
N GLN A 3 16.80 -68.34 -7.91
CA GLN A 3 15.43 -68.12 -8.36
C GLN A 3 14.59 -67.21 -7.45
N LEU A 4 14.97 -67.01 -6.19
CA LEU A 4 14.28 -66.10 -5.28
C LEU A 4 14.72 -64.64 -5.50
N LEU A 5 15.95 -64.42 -6.01
CA LEU A 5 16.42 -63.05 -6.30
C LEU A 5 15.80 -62.43 -7.57
N THR A 6 15.38 -63.26 -8.51
CA THR A 6 14.79 -62.84 -9.78
C THR A 6 13.30 -62.44 -9.61
N MET A 7 12.59 -63.03 -8.65
CA MET A 7 11.22 -62.64 -8.34
C MET A 7 11.13 -61.36 -7.52
N VAL A 8 12.06 -61.05 -6.62
CA VAL A 8 12.11 -59.84 -5.84
C VAL A 8 12.45 -58.64 -6.72
N THR A 9 13.30 -58.81 -7.74
CA THR A 9 13.65 -57.73 -8.68
C THR A 9 12.50 -57.41 -9.65
N ALA A 10 11.69 -58.40 -10.07
CA ALA A 10 10.55 -58.18 -10.92
C ALA A 10 9.34 -57.53 -10.21
N VAL A 11 9.15 -57.76 -8.90
CA VAL A 11 8.09 -57.10 -8.09
C VAL A 11 8.48 -55.69 -7.73
N LEU A 12 9.74 -55.38 -7.51
CA LEU A 12 10.23 -54.00 -7.27
C LEU A 12 10.20 -53.15 -8.54
N THR A 13 10.35 -53.73 -9.72
CA THR A 13 10.25 -52.99 -11.00
C THR A 13 8.80 -52.74 -11.39
N ALA A 14 7.83 -53.59 -10.97
CA ALA A 14 6.41 -53.40 -11.26
C ALA A 14 5.72 -52.39 -10.32
N ILE A 15 6.29 -52.16 -9.10
CA ILE A 15 5.76 -51.17 -8.14
C ILE A 15 6.27 -49.76 -8.46
N CYS A 16 7.40 -49.59 -9.17
CA CYS A 16 7.88 -48.27 -9.62
C CYS A 16 7.16 -47.70 -10.87
N CYS A 17 6.31 -48.47 -11.54
CA CYS A 17 5.60 -48.00 -12.75
C CYS A 17 4.16 -47.55 -12.52
N CYS A 18 3.67 -47.47 -11.28
CA CYS A 18 2.29 -47.05 -10.96
C CYS A 18 2.21 -45.90 -9.91
N LEU A 19 3.25 -45.08 -9.72
CA LEU A 19 3.10 -43.78 -9.14
C LEU A 19 2.73 -42.82 -10.28
N PRO A 20 1.60 -42.08 -10.20
CA PRO A 20 1.35 -41.04 -11.16
C PRO A 20 2.52 -40.03 -11.00
N THR A 21 3.38 -39.99 -12.01
CA THR A 21 4.24 -38.85 -12.20
C THR A 21 3.32 -37.66 -12.35
N SER A 22 3.11 -36.89 -11.30
CA SER A 22 2.64 -35.52 -11.43
C SER A 22 3.69 -34.79 -12.26
N GLY A 23 3.59 -34.95 -13.58
CA GLY A 23 4.37 -34.16 -14.51
C GLY A 23 4.14 -32.72 -14.13
N LYS A 24 5.17 -32.01 -13.70
CA LYS A 24 5.12 -30.54 -13.59
C LYS A 24 4.70 -30.07 -14.96
N LYS A 25 3.44 -29.64 -15.11
CA LYS A 25 2.99 -28.98 -16.35
C LYS A 25 4.01 -27.90 -16.67
N SER A 26 4.44 -27.82 -17.94
CA SER A 26 5.31 -26.73 -18.38
C SER A 26 4.62 -25.41 -18.02
N HIS A 27 5.37 -24.36 -17.70
CA HIS A 27 4.77 -23.06 -17.37
C HIS A 27 3.77 -22.58 -18.44
N SER A 28 4.00 -22.91 -19.71
CA SER A 28 3.14 -22.56 -20.84
C SER A 28 1.77 -23.27 -20.86
N GLU A 29 1.55 -24.31 -20.06
CA GLU A 29 0.26 -24.99 -19.92
C GLU A 29 -0.53 -24.50 -18.69
N ARG A 30 0.04 -23.61 -17.87
CA ARG A 30 -0.65 -23.04 -16.71
C ARG A 30 -1.51 -21.86 -17.13
N SER A 31 -2.69 -21.76 -16.56
CA SER A 31 -3.53 -20.57 -16.62
C SER A 31 -3.22 -19.68 -15.42
N TYR A 32 -3.05 -18.39 -15.65
CA TYR A 32 -2.85 -17.38 -14.63
C TYR A 32 -4.11 -16.53 -14.45
N ASP A 33 -4.27 -15.92 -13.30
CA ASP A 33 -5.33 -14.94 -13.10
C ASP A 33 -4.98 -13.65 -13.87
N VAL A 34 -3.72 -13.20 -13.78
CA VAL A 34 -3.23 -11.99 -14.46
C VAL A 34 -1.97 -12.31 -15.27
N VAL A 35 -1.97 -11.97 -16.55
CA VAL A 35 -0.81 -12.05 -17.45
C VAL A 35 -0.33 -10.63 -17.78
N ILE A 36 0.90 -10.33 -17.43
CA ILE A 36 1.52 -9.01 -17.56
C ILE A 36 2.64 -9.09 -18.61
N VAL A 37 2.55 -8.30 -19.66
CA VAL A 37 3.60 -8.12 -20.65
C VAL A 37 4.39 -6.86 -20.33
N GLY A 38 5.70 -7.02 -20.09
CA GLY A 38 6.62 -5.96 -19.66
C GLY A 38 6.94 -6.03 -18.16
N GLY A 39 8.20 -6.32 -17.85
CA GLY A 39 8.76 -6.27 -16.49
C GLY A 39 9.20 -4.85 -16.09
N THR A 40 8.48 -3.84 -16.55
CA THR A 40 8.68 -2.44 -16.18
C THR A 40 8.28 -2.19 -14.72
N PRO A 41 8.64 -1.05 -14.11
CA PRO A 41 8.17 -0.71 -12.77
C PRO A 41 6.65 -0.81 -12.63
N SER A 42 5.91 -0.33 -13.62
CA SER A 42 4.44 -0.42 -13.67
C SER A 42 3.95 -1.88 -13.66
N GLY A 43 4.56 -2.75 -14.47
CA GLY A 43 4.21 -4.18 -14.52
C GLY A 43 4.52 -4.91 -13.21
N ILE A 44 5.62 -4.55 -12.55
CA ILE A 44 5.99 -5.07 -11.23
C ILE A 44 4.95 -4.65 -10.17
N MET A 45 4.60 -3.35 -10.12
CA MET A 45 3.59 -2.85 -9.17
C MET A 45 2.21 -3.47 -9.41
N ALA A 46 1.85 -3.71 -10.68
CA ALA A 46 0.61 -4.40 -11.02
C ALA A 46 0.59 -5.86 -10.51
N ALA A 47 1.70 -6.58 -10.69
CA ALA A 47 1.82 -7.96 -10.19
C ALA A 47 1.72 -8.01 -8.65
N ILE A 48 2.40 -7.10 -7.95
CA ILE A 48 2.39 -7.03 -6.49
C ILE A 48 0.98 -6.70 -5.96
N ALA A 49 0.32 -5.69 -6.53
CA ALA A 49 -1.02 -5.29 -6.14
C ALA A 49 -2.03 -6.43 -6.34
N ALA A 50 -2.01 -7.10 -7.50
CA ALA A 50 -2.88 -8.24 -7.77
C ALA A 50 -2.57 -9.46 -6.87
N ALA A 51 -1.29 -9.71 -6.56
CA ALA A 51 -0.88 -10.80 -5.68
C ALA A 51 -1.28 -10.56 -4.21
N ARG A 52 -1.26 -9.31 -3.72
CA ARG A 52 -1.80 -8.92 -2.40
C ARG A 52 -3.27 -9.30 -2.25
N GLU A 53 -4.02 -9.21 -3.34
CA GLU A 53 -5.44 -9.61 -3.41
C GLU A 53 -5.63 -11.12 -3.71
N GLY A 54 -4.57 -11.92 -3.72
CA GLY A 54 -4.62 -13.37 -3.86
C GLY A 54 -4.51 -13.92 -5.28
N CYS A 55 -4.38 -13.10 -6.33
CA CYS A 55 -4.24 -13.53 -7.71
C CYS A 55 -2.89 -14.21 -7.98
N ASN A 56 -2.90 -15.18 -8.91
CA ASN A 56 -1.68 -15.75 -9.46
C ASN A 56 -1.29 -14.98 -10.72
N CYS A 57 -0.12 -14.35 -10.69
CA CYS A 57 0.36 -13.44 -11.72
C CYS A 57 1.58 -14.00 -12.44
N ILE A 58 1.73 -13.64 -13.73
CA ILE A 58 2.96 -13.87 -14.47
C ILE A 58 3.40 -12.57 -15.15
N ILE A 59 4.69 -12.27 -15.03
CA ILE A 59 5.37 -11.20 -15.78
C ILE A 59 6.19 -11.83 -16.89
N LEU A 60 5.97 -11.39 -18.12
CA LEU A 60 6.70 -11.79 -19.32
C LEU A 60 7.56 -10.62 -19.77
N GLU A 61 8.88 -10.72 -19.54
CA GLU A 61 9.83 -9.65 -19.83
C GLU A 61 10.78 -10.05 -20.98
N ARG A 62 10.93 -9.16 -21.96
CA ARG A 62 11.78 -9.38 -23.15
C ARG A 62 13.27 -9.48 -22.82
N SER A 63 13.75 -8.63 -21.92
CA SER A 63 15.16 -8.56 -21.51
C SER A 63 15.54 -9.70 -20.53
N GLU A 64 16.75 -9.67 -20.04
CA GLU A 64 17.23 -10.57 -18.97
C GLU A 64 16.87 -10.04 -17.57
N TYR A 65 16.44 -8.78 -17.48
CA TYR A 65 16.23 -8.04 -16.23
C TYR A 65 14.83 -7.44 -16.18
N VAL A 66 14.29 -7.29 -15.00
CA VAL A 66 13.07 -6.50 -14.72
C VAL A 66 13.43 -5.17 -14.07
N GLY A 67 12.49 -4.25 -13.97
CA GLY A 67 12.70 -2.95 -13.32
C GLY A 67 12.85 -1.78 -14.28
N GLY A 68 12.76 -2.01 -15.60
CA GLY A 68 12.70 -0.98 -16.64
C GLY A 68 13.77 0.10 -16.50
N LEU A 69 13.39 1.36 -16.70
CA LEU A 69 14.31 2.51 -16.71
C LEU A 69 15.00 2.78 -15.37
N PRO A 70 14.37 2.69 -14.18
CA PRO A 70 15.06 2.87 -12.91
C PRO A 70 16.25 1.91 -12.71
N ALA A 71 16.12 0.66 -13.19
CA ALA A 71 17.22 -0.31 -13.19
C ALA A 71 18.19 -0.13 -14.36
N ASN A 72 17.93 0.82 -15.28
CA ASN A 72 18.70 1.06 -16.50
C ASN A 72 19.11 2.53 -16.70
N GLY A 73 19.43 3.25 -15.62
CA GLY A 73 20.08 4.57 -15.67
C GLY A 73 19.23 5.74 -15.20
N LEU A 74 17.89 5.63 -15.15
CA LEU A 74 17.03 6.65 -14.56
C LEU A 74 17.18 6.61 -13.02
N GLY A 75 18.31 7.07 -12.53
CA GLY A 75 18.68 7.04 -11.11
C GLY A 75 18.02 8.15 -10.27
N ALA A 76 17.46 9.18 -10.90
CA ALA A 76 16.70 10.23 -10.23
C ALA A 76 15.25 10.18 -10.68
N THR A 77 14.34 9.97 -9.74
CA THR A 77 12.89 9.90 -10.05
C THR A 77 12.35 11.25 -10.44
N ASP A 78 11.65 11.32 -11.58
CA ASP A 78 11.05 12.53 -12.11
C ASP A 78 9.69 12.81 -11.43
N ILE A 79 9.75 13.45 -10.26
CA ILE A 79 8.58 13.92 -9.49
C ILE A 79 8.84 15.33 -8.93
N ALA A 80 7.97 16.28 -9.26
CA ALA A 80 8.17 17.68 -8.87
C ALA A 80 7.68 17.98 -7.44
N THR A 81 6.69 17.24 -6.92
CA THR A 81 6.23 17.33 -5.53
C THR A 81 6.27 15.95 -4.87
N ARG A 82 7.15 15.78 -3.92
CA ARG A 82 7.23 14.54 -3.13
C ARG A 82 5.95 14.35 -2.31
N GLY A 83 5.49 13.11 -2.19
CA GLY A 83 4.23 12.78 -1.53
C GLY A 83 2.99 13.02 -2.39
N SER A 84 3.11 13.53 -3.63
CA SER A 84 1.98 13.59 -4.56
C SER A 84 1.62 12.22 -5.11
N THR A 85 2.58 11.33 -5.26
CA THR A 85 2.40 9.92 -5.63
C THR A 85 2.92 9.06 -4.49
N THR A 86 2.12 8.10 -4.02
CA THR A 86 2.42 7.26 -2.85
C THR A 86 2.09 5.78 -3.13
N GLY A 87 1.69 5.00 -2.12
CA GLY A 87 1.44 3.56 -2.28
C GLY A 87 2.73 2.77 -2.49
N LEU A 88 2.73 1.83 -3.43
CA LEU A 88 3.89 0.98 -3.76
C LEU A 88 5.13 1.80 -4.18
N PHE A 89 4.94 2.98 -4.77
CA PHE A 89 6.05 3.89 -5.07
C PHE A 89 6.76 4.36 -3.78
N THR A 90 6.03 4.62 -2.70
CA THR A 90 6.62 4.94 -1.39
C THR A 90 7.40 3.76 -0.81
N GLU A 91 6.90 2.54 -0.97
CA GLU A 91 7.64 1.34 -0.55
C GLU A 91 8.97 1.22 -1.30
N PHE A 92 8.96 1.45 -2.62
CA PHE A 92 10.18 1.46 -3.44
C PHE A 92 11.20 2.50 -2.95
N THR A 93 10.79 3.76 -2.74
CA THR A 93 11.72 4.81 -2.28
C THR A 93 12.22 4.53 -0.86
N ARG A 94 11.37 4.00 0.04
CA ARG A 94 11.76 3.62 1.40
C ARG A 94 12.81 2.52 1.41
N LEU A 95 12.66 1.50 0.56
CA LEU A 95 13.63 0.41 0.45
C LEU A 95 14.97 0.88 -0.12
N ASN A 96 14.98 1.80 -1.10
CA ASN A 96 16.20 2.42 -1.59
C ASN A 96 16.91 3.19 -0.48
N LEU A 97 16.21 4.00 0.30
CA LEU A 97 16.78 4.72 1.45
C LEU A 97 17.34 3.76 2.50
N GLN A 98 16.59 2.70 2.81
CA GLN A 98 16.99 1.69 3.79
C GLN A 98 18.29 1.00 3.38
N TYR A 99 18.46 0.66 2.09
CA TYR A 99 19.70 0.08 1.57
C TYR A 99 20.92 0.95 1.90
N TYR A 100 20.84 2.27 1.65
CA TYR A 100 21.96 3.16 1.93
C TYR A 100 22.19 3.36 3.42
N LYS A 101 21.15 3.42 4.24
CA LYS A 101 21.27 3.48 5.70
C LYS A 101 21.96 2.25 6.27
N ASP A 102 21.53 1.06 5.86
CA ASP A 102 22.07 -0.21 6.36
C ASP A 102 23.54 -0.41 5.96
N ARG A 103 23.92 0.05 4.76
CA ARG A 103 25.25 -0.17 4.22
C ARG A 103 26.25 0.90 4.61
N PHE A 104 25.85 2.14 4.76
CA PHE A 104 26.77 3.28 4.93
C PHE A 104 26.52 4.08 6.22
N GLY A 105 25.45 3.81 6.96
CA GLY A 105 25.04 4.56 8.16
C GLY A 105 24.20 5.79 7.85
N GLU A 106 23.40 6.23 8.83
CA GLU A 106 22.38 7.29 8.65
C GLU A 106 22.95 8.65 8.23
N ASP A 107 24.12 9.01 8.73
CA ASP A 107 24.75 10.33 8.49
C ASP A 107 25.70 10.32 7.27
N SER A 108 25.72 9.27 6.48
CA SER A 108 26.64 9.11 5.36
C SER A 108 26.33 10.05 4.19
N PRO A 109 27.35 10.40 3.38
CA PRO A 109 27.14 11.11 2.12
C PRO A 109 26.16 10.36 1.19
N GLN A 110 26.20 9.03 1.20
CA GLN A 110 25.34 8.20 0.36
C GLN A 110 23.86 8.36 0.73
N VAL A 111 23.53 8.38 2.03
CA VAL A 111 22.17 8.64 2.52
C VAL A 111 21.71 10.05 2.17
N ARG A 112 22.60 11.06 2.30
CA ARG A 112 22.28 12.43 1.86
C ARG A 112 22.01 12.48 0.35
N ASP A 113 22.88 11.89 -0.46
CA ASP A 113 22.84 11.96 -1.92
C ASP A 113 21.71 11.08 -2.49
N CYS A 114 21.23 10.05 -1.76
CA CYS A 114 20.06 9.29 -2.15
C CYS A 114 18.72 10.05 -1.99
N SER A 115 18.75 11.21 -1.35
CA SER A 115 17.62 12.15 -1.34
C SER A 115 16.29 11.51 -0.88
N ASN A 116 16.30 10.82 0.28
CA ASN A 116 15.19 10.04 0.82
C ASN A 116 14.71 8.88 -0.09
N GLY A 117 15.65 8.26 -0.82
CA GLY A 117 15.36 7.13 -1.70
C GLY A 117 14.86 7.52 -3.10
N TYR A 118 14.77 8.82 -3.40
CA TYR A 118 14.38 9.32 -4.71
C TYR A 118 15.53 9.35 -5.72
N HIS A 119 16.78 9.29 -5.25
CA HIS A 119 17.99 9.15 -6.06
C HIS A 119 18.69 7.85 -5.67
N PHE A 120 19.03 7.03 -6.63
CA PHE A 120 19.60 5.71 -6.40
C PHE A 120 20.49 5.27 -7.55
N GLU A 121 21.38 4.35 -7.26
CA GLU A 121 22.19 3.67 -8.27
C GLU A 121 21.33 2.63 -9.01
N PRO A 122 21.54 2.38 -10.31
CA PRO A 122 20.73 1.42 -11.08
C PRO A 122 20.67 0.01 -10.48
N HIS A 123 21.79 -0.51 -9.99
CA HIS A 123 21.82 -1.82 -9.33
C HIS A 123 20.99 -1.85 -8.03
N VAL A 124 20.90 -0.72 -7.29
CA VAL A 124 20.07 -0.63 -6.07
C VAL A 124 18.58 -0.67 -6.44
N ALA A 125 18.19 0.02 -7.51
CA ALA A 125 16.82 -0.10 -8.02
C ALA A 125 16.48 -1.54 -8.41
N GLN A 126 17.39 -2.23 -9.13
CA GLN A 126 17.22 -3.64 -9.49
C GLN A 126 17.03 -4.51 -8.24
N MET A 127 17.92 -4.39 -7.26
CA MET A 127 17.81 -5.12 -5.99
C MET A 127 16.50 -4.83 -5.25
N THR A 128 16.03 -3.58 -5.30
CA THR A 128 14.77 -3.18 -4.66
C THR A 128 13.56 -3.83 -5.35
N PHE A 129 13.53 -3.88 -6.69
CA PHE A 129 12.47 -4.58 -7.42
C PHE A 129 12.51 -6.09 -7.16
N ASP A 130 13.71 -6.69 -7.15
CA ASP A 130 13.86 -8.11 -6.84
C ASP A 130 13.37 -8.44 -5.42
N LYS A 131 13.67 -7.57 -4.46
CA LYS A 131 13.18 -7.68 -3.09
C LYS A 131 11.64 -7.56 -3.01
N LEU A 132 11.05 -6.55 -3.63
CA LEU A 132 9.60 -6.37 -3.68
C LEU A 132 8.87 -7.56 -4.29
N LEU A 133 9.46 -8.20 -5.32
CA LEU A 133 8.90 -9.39 -5.95
C LEU A 133 9.09 -10.67 -5.12
N GLY A 134 10.14 -10.73 -4.29
CA GLY A 134 10.56 -11.96 -3.59
C GLY A 134 10.03 -12.14 -2.17
N GLU A 135 9.98 -11.09 -1.37
CA GLU A 135 9.80 -11.22 0.09
C GLU A 135 8.41 -11.66 0.55
N ASN A 136 7.35 -11.32 -0.18
CA ASN A 136 5.97 -11.52 0.31
C ASN A 136 5.09 -12.37 -0.60
N TYR A 137 5.57 -12.83 -1.76
CA TYR A 137 4.70 -13.39 -2.80
C TYR A 137 5.20 -14.71 -3.39
N ALA A 138 6.05 -15.42 -2.65
CA ALA A 138 6.58 -16.73 -3.06
C ALA A 138 5.44 -17.66 -3.52
N GLY A 139 5.44 -18.00 -4.81
CA GLY A 139 4.40 -18.83 -5.43
C GLY A 139 3.19 -18.10 -6.02
N LYS A 140 3.00 -16.78 -5.81
CA LYS A 140 1.92 -15.99 -6.42
C LYS A 140 2.38 -15.22 -7.65
N ILE A 141 3.63 -14.77 -7.70
CA ILE A 141 4.19 -14.07 -8.85
C ILE A 141 5.24 -14.95 -9.51
N THR A 142 5.07 -15.20 -10.82
CA THR A 142 6.07 -15.85 -11.68
C THR A 142 6.68 -14.79 -12.58
N VAL A 143 8.00 -14.67 -12.59
CA VAL A 143 8.72 -13.78 -13.52
C VAL A 143 9.47 -14.62 -14.53
N LEU A 144 9.21 -14.40 -15.82
CA LEU A 144 9.93 -15.05 -16.92
C LEU A 144 10.57 -13.96 -17.79
N THR A 145 11.88 -13.90 -17.75
CA THR A 145 12.71 -13.06 -18.62
C THR A 145 12.93 -13.72 -19.98
N LYS A 146 13.43 -12.97 -20.97
CA LYS A 146 13.64 -13.42 -22.36
C LYS A 146 12.36 -13.91 -23.04
N ARG A 147 11.21 -13.30 -22.72
CA ARG A 147 9.89 -13.52 -23.33
C ARG A 147 9.48 -12.28 -24.11
N GLN A 148 9.70 -12.32 -25.43
CA GLN A 148 9.41 -11.21 -26.33
C GLN A 148 7.99 -11.33 -26.86
N PHE A 149 7.21 -10.28 -26.67
CA PHE A 149 5.94 -10.08 -27.35
C PHE A 149 6.15 -9.19 -28.57
N ASP A 150 5.60 -9.60 -29.70
CA ASP A 150 5.60 -8.84 -30.95
C ASP A 150 4.18 -8.35 -31.24
N SER A 151 4.04 -7.10 -31.70
CA SER A 151 2.76 -6.41 -31.87
C SER A 151 1.89 -6.91 -33.02
N SER A 152 2.12 -8.13 -33.52
CA SER A 152 1.26 -8.79 -34.53
C SER A 152 -0.04 -9.24 -33.91
N THR A 153 -1.15 -9.03 -34.61
CA THR A 153 -2.49 -9.53 -34.25
C THR A 153 -2.53 -11.06 -34.14
N ASP A 154 -1.68 -11.79 -34.89
CA ASP A 154 -1.56 -13.25 -34.79
C ASP A 154 -1.09 -13.74 -33.41
N ASN A 155 -0.48 -12.84 -32.62
CA ASN A 155 0.00 -13.14 -31.29
C ASN A 155 -1.07 -12.99 -30.20
N VAL A 156 -2.27 -12.52 -30.55
CA VAL A 156 -3.40 -12.37 -29.61
C VAL A 156 -4.55 -13.27 -30.06
N GLN A 157 -4.96 -14.18 -29.21
CA GLN A 157 -6.13 -15.01 -29.47
C GLN A 157 -7.35 -14.38 -28.78
N MET A 158 -8.24 -13.80 -29.57
CA MET A 158 -9.50 -13.21 -29.11
C MET A 158 -10.61 -14.22 -29.05
N HIS A 159 -11.56 -14.04 -28.12
CA HIS A 159 -12.87 -14.68 -28.09
C HIS A 159 -13.91 -13.58 -27.84
N GLY A 160 -14.59 -13.14 -28.89
CA GLY A 160 -15.33 -11.87 -28.87
C GLY A 160 -14.39 -10.71 -28.56
N ASN A 161 -14.74 -9.91 -27.58
CA ASN A 161 -13.94 -8.76 -27.12
C ASN A 161 -12.97 -9.12 -25.98
N ARG A 162 -12.75 -10.39 -25.67
CA ARG A 162 -11.86 -10.83 -24.59
C ARG A 162 -10.62 -11.52 -25.15
N ILE A 163 -9.46 -11.21 -24.62
CA ILE A 163 -8.23 -11.96 -24.87
C ILE A 163 -8.32 -13.29 -24.12
N SER A 164 -8.14 -14.39 -24.82
CA SER A 164 -8.11 -15.74 -24.23
C SER A 164 -6.69 -16.27 -24.05
N ALA A 165 -5.76 -15.84 -24.88
CA ALA A 165 -4.35 -16.17 -24.78
C ALA A 165 -3.48 -15.21 -25.61
N ILE A 166 -2.21 -15.14 -25.27
CA ILE A 166 -1.18 -14.48 -26.07
C ILE A 166 -0.05 -15.45 -26.42
N ARG A 167 0.68 -15.14 -27.49
CA ARG A 167 1.89 -15.86 -27.90
C ARG A 167 3.10 -14.99 -27.74
N VAL A 168 4.16 -15.53 -27.15
CA VAL A 168 5.44 -14.84 -26.96
C VAL A 168 6.59 -15.70 -27.44
N LEU A 169 7.62 -15.10 -27.98
CA LEU A 169 8.84 -15.76 -28.36
C LEU A 169 9.73 -15.97 -27.11
N ASN A 170 10.09 -17.20 -26.82
CA ASN A 170 11.13 -17.51 -25.84
C ASN A 170 12.49 -17.35 -26.53
N ARG A 171 13.16 -16.23 -26.29
CA ARG A 171 14.45 -15.86 -26.88
C ARG A 171 15.62 -16.81 -26.48
N THR A 172 15.43 -17.62 -25.43
CA THR A 172 16.45 -18.60 -25.02
C THR A 172 16.52 -19.80 -25.96
N ASN A 173 15.38 -20.21 -26.53
CA ASN A 173 15.31 -21.45 -27.31
C ASN A 173 14.61 -21.27 -28.68
N GLY A 174 14.21 -20.04 -29.03
CA GLY A 174 13.55 -19.69 -30.28
C GLY A 174 12.13 -20.23 -30.44
N LYS A 175 11.50 -20.79 -29.41
CA LYS A 175 10.15 -21.35 -29.48
C LYS A 175 9.08 -20.35 -29.09
N THR A 176 7.94 -20.40 -29.75
CA THR A 176 6.75 -19.64 -29.36
C THR A 176 6.04 -20.37 -28.21
N GLU A 177 5.76 -19.65 -27.15
CA GLU A 177 5.00 -20.08 -25.98
C GLU A 177 3.62 -19.43 -25.97
N LYS A 178 2.60 -20.17 -25.51
CA LYS A 178 1.23 -19.68 -25.41
C LYS A 178 0.84 -19.51 -23.95
N TRP A 179 0.38 -18.30 -23.58
CA TRP A 179 0.02 -17.92 -22.21
C TRP A 179 -1.47 -17.57 -22.12
N ARG A 180 -2.17 -18.15 -21.15
CA ARG A 180 -3.59 -17.95 -20.89
C ARG A 180 -3.78 -17.15 -19.62
N GLY A 181 -4.75 -16.23 -19.61
CA GLY A 181 -5.09 -15.41 -18.45
C GLY A 181 -6.56 -15.02 -18.44
N LYS A 182 -7.06 -14.64 -17.26
CA LYS A 182 -8.39 -14.03 -17.12
C LYS A 182 -8.33 -12.55 -17.47
N VAL A 183 -7.28 -11.85 -16.98
CA VAL A 183 -6.99 -10.43 -17.25
C VAL A 183 -5.56 -10.31 -17.78
N PHE A 184 -5.36 -9.38 -18.70
CA PHE A 184 -4.07 -9.06 -19.29
C PHE A 184 -3.70 -7.61 -18.95
N ILE A 185 -2.39 -7.35 -18.79
CA ILE A 185 -1.86 -5.98 -18.57
C ILE A 185 -0.73 -5.75 -19.56
N ASP A 186 -0.87 -4.71 -20.39
CA ASP A 186 0.20 -4.19 -21.22
C ASP A 186 1.00 -3.16 -20.44
N ALA A 187 2.12 -3.58 -19.87
CA ALA A 187 3.03 -2.72 -19.13
C ALA A 187 4.30 -2.38 -19.95
N THR A 188 4.24 -2.56 -21.27
CA THR A 188 5.35 -2.18 -22.18
C THR A 188 5.38 -0.67 -22.41
N TYR A 189 6.55 -0.11 -22.71
CA TYR A 189 6.68 1.30 -23.09
C TYR A 189 6.12 1.58 -24.50
N GLU A 190 5.96 0.54 -25.30
CA GLU A 190 5.55 0.61 -26.71
C GLU A 190 4.02 0.45 -26.90
N GLY A 191 3.29 -0.15 -25.95
CA GLY A 191 1.88 -0.48 -26.09
C GLY A 191 1.64 -1.61 -27.11
N ASP A 192 2.56 -2.58 -27.19
CA ASP A 192 2.56 -3.63 -28.22
C ASP A 192 1.36 -4.60 -28.07
N LEU A 193 1.00 -4.98 -26.84
CA LEU A 193 -0.13 -5.89 -26.59
C LEU A 193 -1.47 -5.21 -26.90
N GLY A 194 -1.62 -3.94 -26.50
CA GLY A 194 -2.84 -3.18 -26.79
C GLY A 194 -3.08 -3.02 -28.28
N ALA A 195 -2.03 -2.67 -29.03
CA ALA A 195 -2.10 -2.56 -30.50
C ALA A 195 -2.42 -3.90 -31.15
N ALA A 196 -1.78 -5.00 -30.73
CA ALA A 196 -2.06 -6.34 -31.23
C ALA A 196 -3.48 -6.83 -30.90
N ALA A 197 -4.05 -6.37 -29.79
CA ALA A 197 -5.44 -6.64 -29.39
C ALA A 197 -6.47 -5.77 -30.15
N GLY A 198 -6.00 -4.89 -31.05
CA GLY A 198 -6.86 -4.05 -31.89
C GLY A 198 -7.35 -2.78 -31.20
N ILE A 199 -6.69 -2.33 -30.12
CA ILE A 199 -7.01 -1.03 -29.50
C ILE A 199 -6.48 0.07 -30.42
N PRO A 200 -7.29 1.07 -30.79
CA PRO A 200 -6.82 2.26 -31.49
C PRO A 200 -5.75 2.98 -30.70
N PHE A 201 -4.84 3.64 -31.39
CA PHE A 201 -3.76 4.44 -30.77
C PHE A 201 -3.42 5.66 -31.57
N ARG A 202 -2.80 6.62 -30.92
CA ARG A 202 -2.26 7.83 -31.54
C ARG A 202 -0.73 7.81 -31.54
N LEU A 203 -0.16 8.47 -32.54
CA LEU A 203 1.26 8.80 -32.69
C LEU A 203 1.38 10.26 -33.11
N GLY A 204 2.56 10.85 -32.91
CA GLY A 204 2.81 12.22 -33.32
C GLY A 204 2.21 13.27 -32.38
N ARG A 205 2.11 14.48 -32.86
CA ARG A 205 1.66 15.66 -32.10
C ARG A 205 0.33 16.16 -32.64
N GLU A 206 -0.65 16.29 -31.75
CA GLU A 206 -1.93 16.94 -32.07
C GLU A 206 -1.71 18.45 -32.31
N GLY A 207 -2.49 19.02 -33.23
CA GLY A 207 -2.53 20.47 -33.42
C GLY A 207 -3.23 21.19 -32.27
N ARG A 208 -2.92 22.48 -32.11
CA ARG A 208 -3.58 23.29 -31.09
C ARG A 208 -5.10 23.39 -31.26
N ASP A 209 -5.57 23.34 -32.48
CA ASP A 209 -6.99 23.42 -32.86
C ASP A 209 -7.78 22.20 -32.34
N GLU A 210 -7.14 21.05 -32.13
CA GLU A 210 -7.83 19.84 -31.70
C GLU A 210 -8.27 19.89 -30.21
N PHE A 211 -7.36 20.29 -29.30
CA PHE A 211 -7.66 20.32 -27.86
C PHE A 211 -7.45 21.67 -27.19
N GLY A 212 -6.91 22.67 -27.91
CA GLY A 212 -6.62 24.01 -27.36
C GLY A 212 -5.43 24.03 -26.38
N GLU A 213 -4.52 23.10 -26.50
CA GLU A 213 -3.39 22.96 -25.56
C GLU A 213 -2.29 23.99 -25.82
N PRO A 214 -1.61 24.50 -24.77
CA PRO A 214 -0.67 25.61 -24.92
C PRO A 214 0.57 25.25 -25.74
N CYS A 215 1.07 24.02 -25.63
CA CYS A 215 2.32 23.58 -26.25
C CYS A 215 2.11 22.57 -27.40
N ALA A 216 0.90 22.53 -27.99
CA ALA A 216 0.57 21.57 -29.02
C ALA A 216 1.24 21.88 -30.38
N GLY A 217 1.45 20.83 -31.15
CA GLY A 217 1.94 20.88 -32.53
C GLY A 217 3.39 21.37 -32.68
N LYS A 218 3.70 21.89 -33.86
CA LYS A 218 5.03 22.39 -34.19
C LYS A 218 5.38 23.66 -33.44
N ILE A 219 6.37 23.55 -32.51
CA ILE A 219 6.82 24.65 -31.66
C ILE A 219 8.36 24.65 -31.56
N TYR A 220 8.95 25.85 -31.59
CA TYR A 220 10.39 26.05 -31.36
C TYR A 220 10.59 26.60 -29.96
N ARG A 221 11.06 25.76 -29.04
CA ARG A 221 11.36 26.08 -27.67
C ARG A 221 10.24 26.79 -26.90
N TRP A 222 9.42 26.06 -26.18
CA TRP A 222 8.50 26.63 -25.21
C TRP A 222 9.02 26.46 -23.79
N TRP A 223 9.30 27.55 -23.11
CA TRP A 223 9.67 27.55 -21.71
C TRP A 223 8.82 28.56 -20.94
N LYS A 224 8.02 28.10 -19.97
CA LYS A 224 7.17 28.87 -19.04
C LYS A 224 6.25 29.95 -19.65
N HIS A 225 6.73 30.74 -20.58
CA HIS A 225 6.08 31.98 -21.07
C HIS A 225 5.75 31.99 -22.57
N GLY A 226 5.83 30.85 -23.22
CA GLY A 226 5.46 30.71 -24.62
C GLY A 226 6.62 30.46 -25.57
N PRO A 227 6.32 30.29 -26.84
CA PRO A 227 7.33 30.02 -27.85
C PRO A 227 8.25 31.25 -28.01
N ASN A 228 9.55 31.02 -28.11
CA ASN A 228 10.55 32.07 -28.16
C ASN A 228 11.21 32.24 -29.55
N GLU A 229 10.76 31.45 -30.53
CA GLU A 229 11.34 31.48 -31.87
C GLU A 229 10.26 31.51 -32.96
N VAL A 230 10.56 32.25 -34.03
CA VAL A 230 9.75 32.33 -35.24
C VAL A 230 9.72 30.97 -35.94
N GLY A 231 8.57 30.61 -36.50
CA GLY A 231 8.37 29.32 -37.18
C GLY A 231 7.45 28.35 -36.38
N THR A 232 7.09 28.72 -35.16
CA THR A 232 6.05 28.03 -34.39
C THR A 232 4.69 28.20 -35.09
N THR A 233 4.11 27.10 -35.58
CA THR A 233 2.83 27.12 -36.32
C THR A 233 1.68 26.53 -35.52
N TYR A 234 1.97 25.69 -34.51
CA TYR A 234 1.01 24.92 -33.74
C TYR A 234 0.23 23.86 -34.54
N GLU A 235 0.66 23.55 -35.75
CA GLU A 235 0.07 22.50 -36.57
C GLU A 235 0.52 21.13 -36.07
N GLY A 236 -0.40 20.15 -36.06
CA GLY A 236 -0.09 18.78 -35.72
C GLY A 236 0.71 18.07 -36.81
N ASP A 237 1.46 17.05 -36.44
CA ASP A 237 2.23 16.20 -37.34
C ASP A 237 2.41 14.78 -36.72
N ASP A 238 3.13 13.93 -37.45
CA ASP A 238 3.40 12.54 -36.98
C ASP A 238 4.77 12.38 -36.31
N GLU A 239 5.39 13.48 -35.87
CA GLU A 239 6.70 13.48 -35.24
C GLU A 239 6.58 13.13 -33.73
N ILE A 240 7.54 12.34 -33.24
CA ILE A 240 7.64 11.95 -31.83
C ILE A 240 8.91 12.48 -31.18
N GLN A 241 8.87 12.70 -29.88
CA GLN A 241 10.02 13.21 -29.12
C GLN A 241 11.19 12.21 -29.13
N ALA A 242 12.42 12.75 -29.19
CA ALA A 242 13.65 11.97 -29.26
C ALA A 242 13.82 10.99 -28.10
N TYR A 243 14.53 9.91 -28.38
CA TYR A 243 14.99 8.94 -27.37
C TYR A 243 16.46 9.11 -27.05
N ASN A 244 16.87 8.64 -25.87
CA ASN A 244 18.27 8.53 -25.48
C ASN A 244 18.49 7.29 -24.59
N TYR A 245 19.71 7.16 -24.09
CA TYR A 245 20.03 6.33 -22.94
C TYR A 245 20.23 7.21 -21.71
N ARG A 246 19.74 6.76 -20.55
CA ARG A 246 20.08 7.38 -19.26
C ARG A 246 21.39 6.76 -18.79
N LEU A 247 22.44 7.57 -18.74
CA LEU A 247 23.80 7.13 -18.48
C LEU A 247 24.08 7.12 -16.97
N CYS A 248 24.80 6.12 -16.48
CA CYS A 248 25.40 6.15 -15.16
C CYS A 248 26.86 6.56 -15.27
N LEU A 249 27.13 7.85 -15.11
CA LEU A 249 28.48 8.43 -15.21
C LEU A 249 29.11 8.58 -13.83
N THR A 250 30.45 8.63 -13.79
CA THR A 250 31.20 8.94 -12.55
C THR A 250 32.46 9.76 -12.85
N ASP A 251 32.91 10.54 -11.87
CA ASP A 251 34.25 11.17 -11.85
C ASP A 251 35.12 10.58 -10.71
N ASN A 252 34.70 9.49 -10.10
CA ASN A 252 35.52 8.70 -9.17
C ASN A 252 36.51 7.84 -9.97
N THR A 253 37.79 8.18 -9.93
CA THR A 253 38.86 7.51 -10.68
C THR A 253 38.96 6.01 -10.35
N ASP A 254 38.58 5.58 -9.16
CA ASP A 254 38.63 4.17 -8.74
C ASP A 254 37.48 3.32 -9.30
N ASN A 255 36.45 4.00 -9.83
CA ASN A 255 35.22 3.39 -10.40
C ASN A 255 34.93 3.86 -11.82
N LEU A 256 35.91 4.41 -12.53
CA LEU A 256 35.72 5.01 -13.85
C LEU A 256 36.21 4.11 -14.97
N VAL A 257 35.34 3.82 -15.93
CA VAL A 257 35.65 3.21 -17.21
C VAL A 257 35.72 4.34 -18.27
N PRO A 258 36.86 4.53 -18.94
CA PRO A 258 36.98 5.54 -20.01
C PRO A 258 35.98 5.28 -21.14
N ILE A 259 35.47 6.38 -21.73
CA ILE A 259 34.59 6.29 -22.90
C ILE A 259 35.44 5.79 -24.10
N ALA A 260 35.01 4.68 -24.68
CA ALA A 260 35.64 4.15 -25.89
C ALA A 260 35.04 4.76 -27.17
N ARG A 261 35.85 4.92 -28.18
CA ARG A 261 35.36 5.30 -29.51
C ARG A 261 34.56 4.16 -30.12
N PRO A 262 33.27 4.36 -30.48
CA PRO A 262 32.50 3.32 -31.15
C PRO A 262 33.01 2.99 -32.53
N GLU A 263 32.76 1.79 -33.04
CA GLU A 263 33.14 1.37 -34.37
C GLU A 263 32.48 2.24 -35.46
N ASN A 264 31.21 2.53 -35.31
CA ASN A 264 30.42 3.33 -36.25
C ASN A 264 30.43 4.82 -35.86
N TYR A 265 31.63 5.40 -35.80
CA TYR A 265 31.83 6.79 -35.43
C TYR A 265 31.89 7.70 -36.64
N ASP A 266 30.91 8.60 -36.79
CA ASP A 266 30.99 9.71 -37.76
C ASP A 266 31.19 11.04 -37.02
N ARG A 267 32.40 11.62 -37.19
CA ARG A 267 32.76 12.92 -36.62
C ARG A 267 31.83 14.05 -37.04
N ASN A 268 31.27 13.99 -38.26
CA ASN A 268 30.44 15.07 -38.82
C ASN A 268 29.13 15.25 -38.04
N GLU A 269 28.62 14.21 -37.41
CA GLU A 269 27.39 14.28 -36.58
C GLU A 269 27.54 15.23 -35.40
N TYR A 270 28.78 15.48 -34.93
CA TYR A 270 29.05 16.20 -33.67
C TYR A 270 29.63 17.60 -33.86
N LEU A 271 29.90 18.04 -35.09
CA LEU A 271 30.57 19.29 -35.38
C LEU A 271 29.84 20.52 -34.83
N SER A 272 28.52 20.49 -34.72
CA SER A 272 27.73 21.58 -34.15
C SER A 272 28.07 21.86 -32.67
N LEU A 273 28.61 20.88 -31.92
CA LEU A 273 29.10 21.09 -30.57
C LEU A 273 30.25 22.09 -30.50
N VAL A 274 31.11 22.14 -31.51
CA VAL A 274 32.24 23.11 -31.56
C VAL A 274 31.73 24.54 -31.56
N GLU A 275 30.71 24.84 -32.36
CA GLU A 275 30.08 26.16 -32.38
C GLU A 275 29.43 26.47 -31.02
N ASP A 276 28.69 25.53 -30.46
CA ASP A 276 27.99 25.71 -29.17
C ASP A 276 28.99 25.98 -28.03
N VAL A 277 30.13 25.28 -28.00
CA VAL A 277 31.18 25.47 -26.98
C VAL A 277 31.84 26.83 -27.14
N LEU A 278 32.21 27.22 -28.39
CA LEU A 278 32.95 28.47 -28.66
C LEU A 278 32.07 29.71 -28.45
N THR A 279 30.80 29.64 -28.78
CA THR A 279 29.91 30.82 -28.78
C THR A 279 29.01 30.92 -27.57
N GLY A 280 28.67 29.81 -26.95
CA GLY A 280 27.61 29.75 -25.93
C GLY A 280 26.22 30.10 -26.50
N ARG A 281 26.00 29.91 -27.80
CA ARG A 281 24.77 30.31 -28.50
C ARG A 281 23.52 29.69 -27.94
N ASN A 282 23.59 28.44 -27.49
CA ASN A 282 22.49 27.71 -26.94
C ASN A 282 22.59 27.65 -25.41
N THR A 283 22.47 28.79 -24.77
CA THR A 283 22.47 28.90 -23.34
C THR A 283 21.05 28.93 -22.77
N ASP A 284 20.97 29.06 -21.49
CA ASP A 284 19.75 29.00 -20.71
C ASP A 284 18.55 29.70 -21.40
N VAL A 285 17.50 28.92 -21.62
CA VAL A 285 16.21 29.34 -22.16
C VAL A 285 15.52 30.47 -21.36
N ARG A 286 15.96 30.75 -20.13
CA ARG A 286 15.48 31.86 -19.30
C ARG A 286 16.01 33.21 -19.70
N PHE A 287 17.06 33.28 -20.50
CA PHE A 287 17.70 34.52 -20.94
C PHE A 287 17.35 34.88 -22.38
N LYS A 288 17.54 36.14 -22.73
CA LYS A 288 17.45 36.61 -24.11
C LYS A 288 18.49 35.91 -24.94
N SER A 289 18.25 35.76 -26.24
CA SER A 289 19.21 35.22 -27.21
C SER A 289 20.55 35.88 -27.03
N VAL A 290 21.64 35.10 -27.08
CA VAL A 290 22.99 35.58 -26.98
C VAL A 290 23.28 36.44 -28.22
N THR A 291 23.78 37.69 -28.06
CA THR A 291 24.05 38.58 -29.17
C THR A 291 25.33 38.17 -29.94
N VAL A 292 25.46 38.61 -31.19
CA VAL A 292 26.67 38.34 -32.00
C VAL A 292 27.92 38.84 -31.28
N GLU A 293 27.87 40.06 -30.68
CA GLU A 293 29.00 40.59 -29.93
C GLU A 293 29.36 39.71 -28.74
N GLN A 294 28.36 39.23 -27.99
CA GLN A 294 28.60 38.32 -26.86
C GLN A 294 29.21 36.99 -27.33
N MET A 295 28.76 36.44 -28.44
CA MET A 295 29.34 35.24 -29.04
C MET A 295 30.79 35.42 -29.42
N GLU A 296 31.13 36.55 -30.07
CA GLU A 296 32.52 36.86 -30.47
C GLU A 296 33.44 37.09 -29.25
N VAL A 297 32.97 37.79 -28.24
CA VAL A 297 33.73 37.97 -27.00
C VAL A 297 33.94 36.62 -26.31
N ASN A 298 32.92 35.76 -26.25
CA ASN A 298 33.03 34.45 -25.68
C ASN A 298 34.00 33.54 -26.43
N ARG A 299 33.95 33.55 -27.77
CA ARG A 299 34.87 32.81 -28.64
C ARG A 299 36.33 33.22 -28.38
N LYS A 300 36.64 34.53 -28.37
CA LYS A 300 38.01 35.03 -28.08
C LYS A 300 38.49 34.58 -26.69
N ARG A 301 37.64 34.69 -25.68
CA ARG A 301 37.96 34.27 -24.31
C ARG A 301 38.26 32.75 -24.25
N ILE A 302 37.47 31.95 -24.88
CA ILE A 302 37.62 30.48 -24.86
C ILE A 302 38.88 30.05 -25.59
N LEU A 303 39.15 30.65 -26.80
CA LEU A 303 40.35 30.38 -27.57
C LEU A 303 41.65 30.84 -26.87
N SER A 304 41.55 31.80 -25.95
CA SER A 304 42.68 32.21 -25.07
C SER A 304 42.84 31.37 -23.82
N GLY A 305 42.15 30.22 -23.68
CA GLY A 305 42.23 29.29 -22.59
C GLY A 305 41.23 29.54 -21.44
N GLY A 306 40.29 30.46 -21.60
CA GLY A 306 39.22 30.72 -20.63
C GLY A 306 38.08 29.73 -20.77
N LYS A 307 37.09 29.83 -19.84
CA LYS A 307 35.78 29.15 -19.91
C LYS A 307 34.73 30.12 -20.39
N THR A 308 33.55 29.60 -20.77
CA THR A 308 32.42 30.46 -21.15
C THR A 308 32.15 31.57 -20.13
N ALA A 309 31.82 32.77 -20.64
CA ALA A 309 31.36 33.89 -19.82
C ALA A 309 29.87 34.18 -20.02
N ILE A 310 29.17 33.39 -20.83
CA ILE A 310 27.72 33.54 -21.05
C ILE A 310 26.99 33.05 -19.80
N PRO A 311 26.14 33.88 -19.18
CA PRO A 311 25.36 33.47 -18.00
C PRO A 311 24.43 32.27 -18.30
N GLY A 312 24.47 31.28 -17.45
CA GLY A 312 23.64 30.07 -17.59
C GLY A 312 24.20 29.04 -18.58
N ASP A 313 25.30 29.31 -19.26
CA ASP A 313 25.97 28.31 -20.08
C ASP A 313 26.67 27.24 -19.25
N THR A 314 26.77 26.02 -19.78
CA THR A 314 27.38 24.86 -19.14
C THR A 314 28.77 24.58 -19.71
N TRP A 315 29.63 23.87 -18.98
CA TRP A 315 30.99 23.58 -19.36
C TRP A 315 31.41 22.14 -19.14
N GLY A 316 32.22 21.59 -20.02
CA GLY A 316 32.66 20.19 -19.94
C GLY A 316 31.52 19.23 -20.23
N MET A 317 31.47 18.08 -19.54
CA MET A 317 30.47 17.01 -19.77
C MET A 317 29.05 17.54 -19.64
N SER A 318 28.78 18.52 -18.77
CA SER A 318 27.46 19.15 -18.63
C SER A 318 26.99 19.93 -19.87
N LYS A 319 27.84 20.11 -20.87
CA LYS A 319 27.42 20.74 -22.14
C LYS A 319 26.67 19.75 -23.06
N VAL A 320 26.93 18.45 -22.92
CA VAL A 320 26.35 17.41 -23.77
C VAL A 320 25.33 16.53 -23.06
N THR A 321 25.40 16.48 -21.72
CA THR A 321 24.46 15.69 -20.89
C THR A 321 24.14 16.43 -19.59
N ASN A 322 22.86 16.52 -19.22
CA ASN A 322 22.46 17.01 -17.91
C ASN A 322 22.71 15.92 -16.85
N MET A 323 23.39 16.28 -15.76
CA MET A 323 23.83 15.32 -14.76
C MET A 323 23.18 15.59 -13.40
N VAL A 324 22.47 14.60 -12.86
CA VAL A 324 21.91 14.62 -11.51
C VAL A 324 22.77 13.76 -10.58
N THR A 325 23.05 14.25 -9.36
CA THR A 325 23.88 13.54 -8.39
C THR A 325 23.15 12.31 -7.85
N LEU A 326 23.86 11.19 -7.87
CA LEU A 326 23.49 9.91 -7.25
C LEU A 326 24.49 9.55 -6.15
N PRO A 327 24.17 8.59 -5.25
CA PRO A 327 25.12 8.08 -4.29
C PRO A 327 26.42 7.56 -4.94
N ASN A 328 27.46 7.45 -4.14
CA ASN A 328 28.77 6.91 -4.52
C ASN A 328 29.48 7.67 -5.67
N MET A 329 29.31 9.01 -5.70
CA MET A 329 29.92 9.91 -6.69
C MET A 329 29.46 9.62 -8.14
N LYS A 330 28.32 8.95 -8.31
CA LYS A 330 27.72 8.70 -9.61
C LYS A 330 26.81 9.86 -10.05
N LYS A 331 26.50 9.88 -11.34
CA LYS A 331 25.62 10.86 -11.98
C LYS A 331 24.65 10.14 -12.92
N ASP A 332 23.38 10.46 -12.80
CA ASP A 332 22.38 10.15 -13.81
C ASP A 332 22.55 11.15 -14.96
N GLY A 333 23.04 10.68 -16.09
CA GLY A 333 23.28 11.48 -17.30
C GLY A 333 22.08 11.40 -18.25
N ASN A 334 21.35 12.51 -18.38
CA ASN A 334 20.25 12.67 -19.34
C ASN A 334 20.73 13.53 -20.54
N ASN A 335 19.82 13.85 -21.48
CA ASN A 335 20.09 14.80 -22.52
C ASN A 335 20.40 16.21 -21.96
N GLN A 336 21.07 17.03 -22.77
CA GLN A 336 21.20 18.46 -22.46
C GLN A 336 20.20 19.26 -23.30
N HIS A 337 19.07 19.61 -22.70
CA HIS A 337 17.98 20.31 -23.37
C HIS A 337 18.32 21.75 -23.81
N LEU A 338 19.48 22.29 -23.38
CA LEU A 338 19.99 23.61 -23.77
C LEU A 338 20.97 23.57 -24.93
N ALA A 339 21.24 22.40 -25.49
CA ALA A 339 22.21 22.23 -26.60
C ALA A 339 21.49 21.83 -27.90
N LEU A 340 22.06 22.24 -29.04
CA LEU A 340 21.59 21.76 -30.34
C LEU A 340 21.95 20.30 -30.61
N ILE A 341 22.94 19.78 -29.90
CA ILE A 341 23.31 18.37 -29.91
C ILE A 341 23.55 17.88 -28.50
N SER A 342 22.91 16.76 -28.17
CA SER A 342 23.02 16.13 -26.88
C SER A 342 22.89 14.60 -27.04
N THR A 343 22.74 13.87 -25.96
CA THR A 343 22.53 12.42 -26.03
C THR A 343 21.15 12.02 -26.59
N ASP A 344 20.24 12.96 -26.84
CA ASP A 344 19.02 12.74 -27.63
C ASP A 344 19.35 12.57 -29.10
N LEU A 345 18.73 11.58 -29.75
CA LEU A 345 18.84 11.37 -31.20
C LEU A 345 17.46 11.51 -31.86
N PRO A 346 17.01 12.72 -32.19
CA PRO A 346 15.71 12.95 -32.82
C PRO A 346 15.65 12.44 -34.26
N GLU A 347 14.44 12.35 -34.80
CA GLU A 347 14.06 11.88 -36.15
C GLU A 347 14.26 10.39 -36.36
N GLU A 348 15.41 9.84 -36.03
CA GLU A 348 15.77 8.43 -36.28
C GLU A 348 14.94 7.46 -35.45
N ASN A 349 14.34 7.89 -34.35
CA ASN A 349 13.47 7.08 -33.49
C ASN A 349 12.01 6.98 -33.96
N LYS A 350 11.60 7.75 -34.95
CA LYS A 350 10.21 7.86 -35.43
C LYS A 350 9.56 6.51 -35.75
N PRO A 351 10.22 5.51 -36.37
CA PRO A 351 9.61 4.21 -36.62
C PRO A 351 9.43 3.34 -35.37
N TRP A 352 10.13 3.61 -34.25
CA TRP A 352 10.18 2.74 -33.07
C TRP A 352 8.81 2.26 -32.58
N PRO A 353 7.77 3.09 -32.44
CA PRO A 353 6.51 2.64 -31.89
C PRO A 353 5.87 1.50 -32.67
N THR A 354 6.04 1.48 -34.00
CA THR A 354 5.37 0.51 -34.89
C THR A 354 6.33 -0.50 -35.53
N ALA A 355 7.63 -0.34 -35.35
CA ALA A 355 8.65 -1.24 -35.88
C ALA A 355 8.66 -2.59 -35.14
N ASP A 356 9.21 -3.60 -35.80
CA ASP A 356 9.51 -4.89 -35.17
C ASP A 356 10.75 -4.80 -34.26
N TRP A 357 11.00 -5.86 -33.50
CA TRP A 357 12.11 -5.90 -32.56
C TRP A 357 13.48 -5.96 -33.23
N GLU A 358 13.60 -6.43 -34.48
CA GLU A 358 14.87 -6.40 -35.23
C GLU A 358 15.25 -4.96 -35.55
N TRP A 359 14.31 -4.17 -36.02
CA TRP A 359 14.53 -2.75 -36.27
C TRP A 359 14.86 -1.99 -34.98
N ARG A 360 14.10 -2.26 -33.89
CA ARG A 360 14.30 -1.63 -32.58
C ARG A 360 15.67 -1.96 -32.00
N ASP A 361 16.16 -3.19 -32.14
CA ASP A 361 17.50 -3.59 -31.68
C ASP A 361 18.61 -2.89 -32.50
N ASN A 362 18.43 -2.76 -33.82
CA ASN A 362 19.35 -2.03 -34.70
C ASN A 362 19.39 -0.54 -34.34
N PHE A 363 18.26 0.09 -34.10
CA PHE A 363 18.20 1.48 -33.65
C PHE A 363 18.80 1.64 -32.24
N ALA A 364 18.60 0.74 -31.33
CA ALA A 364 19.20 0.75 -30.00
C ALA A 364 20.75 0.73 -30.10
N GLN A 365 21.32 -0.08 -30.99
CA GLN A 365 22.74 -0.09 -31.25
C GLN A 365 23.20 1.22 -31.90
N ARG A 366 22.45 1.74 -32.87
CA ARG A 366 22.73 3.04 -33.51
C ARG A 366 22.76 4.19 -32.49
N LEU A 367 21.81 4.23 -31.60
CA LEU A 367 21.71 5.23 -30.53
C LEU A 367 22.85 5.08 -29.49
N LYS A 368 23.29 3.85 -29.20
CA LYS A 368 24.45 3.58 -28.36
C LYS A 368 25.74 4.15 -29.02
N ASP A 369 25.94 3.85 -30.31
CA ASP A 369 27.11 4.33 -31.05
C ASP A 369 27.13 5.88 -31.16
N TYR A 370 25.97 6.48 -31.42
CA TYR A 370 25.79 7.93 -31.40
C TYR A 370 26.13 8.53 -30.03
N THR A 371 25.59 7.97 -28.95
CA THR A 371 25.83 8.47 -27.60
C THR A 371 27.29 8.38 -27.20
N LEU A 372 27.93 7.23 -27.41
CA LEU A 372 29.35 7.04 -27.13
C LEU A 372 30.23 7.94 -28.03
N GLY A 373 29.85 8.09 -29.29
CA GLY A 373 30.52 8.96 -30.25
C GLY A 373 30.49 10.43 -29.82
N LEU A 374 29.34 10.92 -29.34
CA LEU A 374 29.24 12.28 -28.81
C LEU A 374 30.11 12.51 -27.58
N LEU A 375 30.09 11.56 -26.62
CA LEU A 375 30.93 11.65 -25.43
C LEU A 375 32.44 11.60 -25.82
N TRP A 376 32.79 10.69 -26.72
CA TRP A 376 34.15 10.57 -27.25
C TRP A 376 34.59 11.87 -27.96
N PHE A 377 33.77 12.44 -28.86
CA PHE A 377 34.02 13.71 -29.53
C PHE A 377 34.29 14.82 -28.52
N ALA A 378 33.42 14.96 -27.49
CA ALA A 378 33.56 15.97 -26.46
C ALA A 378 34.87 15.84 -25.65
N GLN A 379 35.41 14.64 -25.54
CA GLN A 379 36.66 14.35 -24.81
C GLN A 379 37.93 14.47 -25.65
N HIS A 380 37.85 14.23 -26.99
CA HIS A 380 39.06 14.00 -27.78
C HIS A 380 39.22 14.89 -29.04
N ASP A 381 38.11 15.45 -29.57
CA ASP A 381 38.20 16.17 -30.83
C ASP A 381 38.99 17.49 -30.72
N GLU A 382 40.02 17.63 -31.55
CA GLU A 382 40.96 18.77 -31.52
C GLU A 382 40.32 20.11 -31.89
N ALA A 383 39.17 20.14 -32.56
CA ALA A 383 38.41 21.36 -32.82
C ALA A 383 37.81 21.96 -31.52
N LEU A 384 37.70 21.17 -30.44
CA LEU A 384 37.28 21.64 -29.13
C LEU A 384 38.49 22.15 -28.32
N PRO A 385 38.32 23.19 -27.50
CA PRO A 385 39.38 23.72 -26.64
C PRO A 385 39.92 22.67 -25.67
N GLU A 386 41.25 22.65 -25.45
CA GLU A 386 41.90 21.66 -24.58
C GLU A 386 41.34 21.66 -23.16
N ASN A 387 41.07 22.82 -22.59
CA ASN A 387 40.48 22.92 -21.24
C ASN A 387 39.03 22.42 -21.19
N PHE A 388 38.28 22.47 -22.28
CA PHE A 388 36.94 21.85 -22.39
C PHE A 388 37.06 20.32 -22.42
N ARG A 389 37.92 19.79 -23.29
CA ARG A 389 38.17 18.33 -23.38
C ARG A 389 38.68 17.76 -22.08
N LYS A 390 39.59 18.41 -21.36
CA LYS A 390 40.04 18.02 -20.02
C LYS A 390 38.90 17.98 -19.00
N ALA A 391 37.98 18.91 -19.08
CA ALA A 391 36.80 18.91 -18.23
C ALA A 391 35.82 17.74 -18.52
N CYS A 392 35.72 17.34 -19.81
CA CYS A 392 34.94 16.18 -20.23
C CYS A 392 35.63 14.85 -19.82
N LEU A 393 36.96 14.76 -19.98
CA LEU A 393 37.75 13.56 -19.63
C LEU A 393 37.70 13.17 -18.15
N ARG A 394 37.21 14.06 -17.30
CA ARG A 394 36.98 13.71 -15.88
C ARG A 394 35.88 12.67 -15.69
N TYR A 395 35.00 12.48 -16.67
CA TYR A 395 33.84 11.59 -16.55
C TYR A 395 34.00 10.38 -17.45
N GLY A 396 33.60 9.23 -16.94
CA GLY A 396 33.44 7.97 -17.65
C GLY A 396 32.23 7.21 -17.19
N LEU A 397 32.05 6.00 -17.67
CA LEU A 397 30.99 5.09 -17.20
C LEU A 397 31.37 4.54 -15.84
N ALA A 398 30.39 4.23 -15.00
CA ALA A 398 30.63 3.60 -13.69
C ALA A 398 30.98 2.10 -13.87
N ALA A 399 32.15 1.69 -13.38
CA ALA A 399 32.68 0.35 -13.57
C ALA A 399 31.87 -0.75 -12.88
N ASP A 400 31.14 -0.40 -11.82
CA ASP A 400 30.30 -1.32 -11.02
C ASP A 400 28.84 -1.39 -11.49
N GLU A 401 28.49 -0.63 -12.57
CA GLU A 401 27.15 -0.72 -13.17
C GLU A 401 27.22 -1.42 -14.53
N TYR A 402 26.18 -2.21 -14.87
CA TYR A 402 26.02 -2.91 -16.14
C TYR A 402 27.27 -3.69 -16.59
N THR A 403 27.90 -4.37 -15.66
CA THR A 403 29.13 -5.16 -15.90
C THR A 403 28.97 -6.22 -16.99
N ASP A 404 27.74 -6.66 -17.22
CA ASP A 404 27.33 -7.60 -18.28
C ASP A 404 27.12 -6.94 -19.64
N ASN A 405 27.06 -5.59 -19.72
CA ASN A 405 26.79 -4.83 -20.98
C ASN A 405 27.88 -3.79 -21.29
N GLY A 406 29.11 -4.02 -20.85
CA GLY A 406 30.22 -3.06 -21.09
C GLY A 406 30.04 -1.75 -20.33
N ASN A 407 29.44 -1.80 -19.15
CA ASN A 407 29.15 -0.66 -18.27
C ASN A 407 28.20 0.38 -18.88
N PHE A 408 27.48 0.01 -19.95
CA PHE A 408 26.52 0.84 -20.65
C PHE A 408 25.08 0.40 -20.34
N PRO A 409 24.11 1.32 -20.20
CA PRO A 409 22.71 0.97 -19.91
C PRO A 409 22.14 -0.03 -20.93
N ARG A 410 21.28 -0.95 -20.47
CA ARG A 410 20.75 -2.05 -21.28
C ARG A 410 19.52 -1.65 -22.11
N GLN A 411 18.85 -0.55 -21.73
CA GLN A 411 17.54 -0.19 -22.27
C GLN A 411 17.51 1.26 -22.79
N VAL A 412 16.91 1.45 -23.95
CA VAL A 412 16.60 2.77 -24.51
C VAL A 412 15.53 3.45 -23.66
N TYR A 413 15.69 4.74 -23.41
CA TYR A 413 14.65 5.57 -22.83
C TYR A 413 13.59 5.90 -23.87
N VAL A 414 12.57 5.05 -23.95
CA VAL A 414 11.37 5.27 -24.77
C VAL A 414 10.48 6.26 -24.04
N ARG A 415 10.53 7.54 -24.44
CA ARG A 415 9.74 8.59 -23.79
C ARG A 415 8.27 8.54 -24.18
N GLU A 416 8.00 8.14 -25.40
CA GLU A 416 6.66 8.08 -25.97
C GLU A 416 6.61 6.97 -27.03
N GLY A 417 5.83 5.94 -26.78
CA GLY A 417 5.46 4.91 -27.74
C GLY A 417 4.10 5.21 -28.34
N ARG A 418 3.27 4.16 -28.52
CA ARG A 418 1.86 4.34 -28.83
C ARG A 418 1.14 4.92 -27.61
N ARG A 419 0.21 5.83 -27.84
CA ARG A 419 -0.76 6.28 -26.85
C ARG A 419 -2.08 5.60 -27.16
N LEU A 420 -2.38 4.50 -26.42
CA LEU A 420 -3.58 3.68 -26.65
C LEU A 420 -4.83 4.47 -26.26
N GLU A 421 -5.92 4.31 -27.03
CA GLU A 421 -7.16 5.03 -26.76
C GLU A 421 -7.95 4.36 -25.63
N GLY A 422 -8.09 5.10 -24.53
CA GLY A 422 -8.85 4.71 -23.34
C GLY A 422 -10.24 5.34 -23.29
N THR A 423 -11.01 4.98 -22.25
CA THR A 423 -12.31 5.57 -21.97
C THR A 423 -12.22 7.03 -21.53
N TYR A 424 -11.05 7.47 -21.12
CA TYR A 424 -10.71 8.87 -20.82
C TYR A 424 -9.46 9.28 -21.63
N PHE A 425 -9.53 10.47 -22.24
CA PHE A 425 -8.42 11.05 -23.03
C PHE A 425 -7.81 12.22 -22.26
N PHE A 426 -6.58 12.08 -21.79
CA PHE A 426 -5.91 13.04 -20.91
C PHE A 426 -5.21 14.15 -21.70
N THR A 427 -5.36 15.38 -21.27
CA THR A 427 -4.84 16.57 -21.96
C THR A 427 -4.20 17.55 -20.98
N ALA A 428 -3.58 18.62 -21.49
CA ALA A 428 -3.05 19.70 -20.65
C ALA A 428 -4.12 20.35 -19.75
N LYS A 429 -5.41 20.26 -20.09
CA LYS A 429 -6.50 20.78 -19.26
C LYS A 429 -6.64 20.07 -17.92
N ASP A 430 -6.21 18.81 -17.85
CA ASP A 430 -6.27 17.99 -16.64
C ASP A 430 -5.17 18.37 -15.63
N VAL A 431 -4.13 19.06 -16.06
CA VAL A 431 -2.96 19.39 -15.21
C VAL A 431 -2.79 20.91 -15.01
N LEU A 432 -3.53 21.71 -15.74
CA LEU A 432 -3.44 23.17 -15.64
C LEU A 432 -4.59 23.73 -14.77
N PRO A 433 -4.27 24.59 -13.79
CA PRO A 433 -5.30 25.22 -12.98
C PRO A 433 -6.15 26.19 -13.81
N THR A 434 -7.47 26.17 -13.59
CA THR A 434 -8.41 27.08 -14.27
C THR A 434 -8.28 28.54 -13.82
N LYS A 435 -7.72 28.76 -12.62
CA LYS A 435 -7.43 30.08 -12.04
C LYS A 435 -6.07 30.06 -11.37
N LYS A 436 -5.36 31.20 -11.38
CA LYS A 436 -4.06 31.32 -10.71
C LYS A 436 -4.15 30.90 -9.24
N GLY A 437 -3.33 29.92 -8.85
CA GLY A 437 -3.26 29.38 -7.48
C GLY A 437 -4.29 28.31 -7.15
N ALA A 438 -5.29 28.07 -8.00
CA ALA A 438 -6.24 26.99 -7.85
C ALA A 438 -5.59 25.61 -8.17
N ARG A 439 -6.32 24.54 -7.87
CA ARG A 439 -5.98 23.19 -8.33
C ARG A 439 -6.35 23.01 -9.81
N PRO A 440 -5.69 22.09 -10.51
CA PRO A 440 -6.28 21.43 -11.66
C PRO A 440 -7.61 20.73 -11.29
N PRO A 441 -8.42 20.33 -12.27
CA PRO A 441 -9.63 19.54 -12.00
C PRO A 441 -9.34 18.31 -11.15
N ILE A 442 -10.23 18.01 -10.19
CA ILE A 442 -10.20 16.77 -9.43
C ILE A 442 -11.11 15.77 -10.12
N HIS A 443 -10.56 14.67 -10.60
CA HIS A 443 -11.33 13.60 -11.23
C HIS A 443 -11.94 12.70 -10.17
N SER A 444 -13.24 12.47 -10.19
CA SER A 444 -13.94 11.54 -9.27
C SER A 444 -13.46 10.10 -9.41
N GLU A 445 -12.98 9.72 -10.60
CA GLU A 445 -12.40 8.41 -10.90
C GLU A 445 -10.88 8.36 -10.72
N SER A 446 -10.30 9.30 -9.97
CA SER A 446 -8.86 9.31 -9.70
C SER A 446 -8.39 8.01 -9.08
N VAL A 447 -7.29 7.47 -9.59
CA VAL A 447 -6.57 6.31 -9.04
C VAL A 447 -5.20 6.69 -8.50
N THR A 448 -4.73 7.88 -8.77
CA THR A 448 -3.52 8.45 -8.17
C THR A 448 -3.49 9.95 -8.37
N SER A 449 -2.69 10.66 -7.59
CA SER A 449 -2.22 12.00 -7.96
C SER A 449 -0.76 11.95 -8.40
N SER A 450 -0.35 12.91 -9.23
CA SER A 450 1.01 13.03 -9.72
C SER A 450 1.41 14.49 -9.95
N HIS A 451 2.70 14.77 -10.13
CA HIS A 451 3.18 16.10 -10.46
C HIS A 451 4.51 16.06 -11.22
N TYR A 452 4.46 16.48 -12.46
CA TYR A 452 5.62 16.87 -13.26
C TYR A 452 5.23 17.97 -14.24
N ALA A 453 6.22 18.70 -14.81
CA ALA A 453 5.95 19.64 -15.89
C ALA A 453 5.39 18.90 -17.12
N LEU A 454 4.62 19.59 -17.95
CA LEU A 454 4.47 19.17 -19.34
C LEU A 454 5.85 19.29 -19.98
N ASP A 455 6.45 18.18 -20.40
CA ASP A 455 7.85 18.12 -20.78
C ASP A 455 8.05 17.23 -22.00
N SER A 456 8.39 17.86 -23.13
CA SER A 456 8.71 17.16 -24.38
C SER A 456 10.10 17.52 -24.86
N HIS A 457 10.69 16.59 -25.58
CA HIS A 457 12.01 16.71 -26.14
C HIS A 457 11.94 17.07 -27.63
N ALA A 458 13.09 17.46 -28.23
CA ALA A 458 13.17 17.76 -29.64
C ALA A 458 12.65 16.58 -30.49
N VAL A 459 11.97 16.90 -31.58
CA VAL A 459 11.50 15.92 -32.57
C VAL A 459 12.37 15.91 -33.83
N HIS A 460 13.04 17.05 -34.15
CA HIS A 460 13.95 17.17 -35.26
C HIS A 460 15.38 17.48 -34.82
N LYS A 461 16.36 17.08 -35.62
CA LYS A 461 17.74 17.53 -35.54
C LYS A 461 17.81 19.04 -35.84
N ARG A 462 18.98 19.64 -35.63
CA ARG A 462 19.21 21.03 -35.92
C ARG A 462 18.82 21.38 -37.35
N GLU A 463 17.94 22.36 -37.52
CA GLU A 463 17.62 22.99 -38.78
C GLU A 463 18.57 24.18 -39.06
N ASP A 464 18.99 24.38 -40.30
CA ASP A 464 19.84 25.50 -40.70
C ASP A 464 19.19 26.86 -40.37
N GLY A 465 19.97 27.73 -39.77
CA GLY A 465 19.53 29.07 -39.37
C GLY A 465 18.73 29.12 -38.05
N ARG A 466 18.37 27.97 -37.46
CA ARG A 466 17.64 27.91 -36.20
C ARG A 466 18.58 27.88 -34.99
N VAL A 467 18.18 28.55 -33.93
CA VAL A 467 18.86 28.54 -32.62
C VAL A 467 18.30 27.44 -31.70
N HIS A 468 17.05 27.11 -31.87
CA HIS A 468 16.35 26.14 -31.03
C HIS A 468 15.80 24.99 -31.84
N LEU A 469 15.67 23.83 -31.20
CA LEU A 469 15.12 22.64 -31.83
C LEU A 469 13.59 22.66 -31.79
N ASP A 470 12.96 22.10 -32.82
CA ASP A 470 11.53 21.87 -32.88
C ASP A 470 11.10 20.82 -31.85
N GLY A 471 9.98 21.04 -31.18
CA GLY A 471 9.32 20.11 -30.29
C GLY A 471 9.69 20.23 -28.81
N PHE A 472 10.77 20.97 -28.47
CA PHE A 472 11.13 21.11 -27.06
C PHE A 472 10.18 22.07 -26.33
N PHE A 473 9.56 21.57 -25.25
CA PHE A 473 8.86 22.41 -24.27
C PHE A 473 9.04 21.91 -22.84
N SER A 474 8.97 22.85 -21.91
CA SER A 474 8.80 22.58 -20.48
C SER A 474 7.83 23.62 -19.91
N TYR A 475 6.62 23.22 -19.56
CA TYR A 475 5.57 24.09 -19.08
C TYR A 475 5.15 23.68 -17.67
N PRO A 476 5.17 24.62 -16.70
CA PRO A 476 4.88 24.29 -15.32
C PRO A 476 3.41 23.88 -15.11
N THR A 477 3.20 22.83 -14.36
CA THR A 477 1.89 22.34 -13.91
C THR A 477 1.69 22.56 -12.42
N ALA A 478 0.63 22.01 -11.89
CA ALA A 478 0.42 21.80 -10.47
C ALA A 478 0.18 20.29 -10.22
N VAL A 479 0.13 19.85 -8.97
CA VAL A 479 -0.26 18.45 -8.68
C VAL A 479 -1.67 18.21 -9.22
N TYR A 480 -1.83 17.13 -9.97
CA TYR A 480 -3.07 16.75 -10.64
C TYR A 480 -3.51 15.34 -10.26
N THR A 481 -4.74 14.99 -10.54
CA THR A 481 -5.31 13.65 -10.37
C THR A 481 -5.35 12.91 -11.70
N VAL A 482 -5.18 11.59 -11.69
CA VAL A 482 -5.19 10.74 -12.90
C VAL A 482 -6.39 9.79 -12.83
N PRO A 483 -7.36 9.90 -13.75
CA PRO A 483 -8.54 9.05 -13.75
C PRO A 483 -8.24 7.64 -14.28
N TYR A 484 -8.97 6.64 -13.78
CA TYR A 484 -8.86 5.23 -14.17
C TYR A 484 -8.96 5.00 -15.68
N GLY A 485 -9.86 5.75 -16.33
CA GLY A 485 -10.16 5.61 -17.75
C GLY A 485 -8.97 5.81 -18.70
N VAL A 486 -7.85 6.43 -18.25
CA VAL A 486 -6.65 6.59 -19.10
C VAL A 486 -5.99 5.28 -19.50
N MET A 487 -6.24 4.20 -18.75
CA MET A 487 -5.65 2.87 -18.97
C MET A 487 -6.67 1.78 -19.30
N VAL A 488 -7.92 2.15 -19.58
CA VAL A 488 -9.04 1.23 -19.81
C VAL A 488 -9.51 1.32 -21.26
N PRO A 489 -9.41 0.27 -22.06
CA PRO A 489 -9.81 0.31 -23.47
C PRO A 489 -11.32 0.43 -23.64
N THR A 490 -11.75 1.02 -24.76
CA THR A 490 -13.18 1.14 -25.13
C THR A 490 -13.78 -0.15 -25.65
N THR A 491 -12.97 -1.07 -26.16
CA THR A 491 -13.42 -2.28 -26.89
C THR A 491 -13.07 -3.58 -26.17
N VAL A 492 -11.81 -3.77 -25.79
CA VAL A 492 -11.34 -5.00 -25.16
C VAL A 492 -11.79 -5.05 -23.69
N GLU A 493 -12.30 -6.21 -23.24
CA GLU A 493 -12.99 -6.33 -21.95
C GLU A 493 -12.08 -6.72 -20.78
N ASN A 494 -10.90 -7.28 -21.04
CA ASN A 494 -10.02 -7.83 -20.03
C ASN A 494 -8.55 -7.44 -20.22
N LEU A 495 -8.30 -6.22 -20.72
CA LEU A 495 -6.97 -5.65 -20.91
C LEU A 495 -6.87 -4.28 -20.21
N LEU A 496 -5.76 -4.02 -19.53
CA LEU A 496 -5.37 -2.72 -18.98
C LEU A 496 -4.00 -2.33 -19.54
N PHE A 497 -3.74 -1.00 -19.68
CA PHE A 497 -2.47 -0.49 -20.23
C PHE A 497 -1.93 0.72 -19.43
N PRO A 498 -1.36 0.47 -18.24
CA PRO A 498 -0.96 1.54 -17.31
C PRO A 498 0.29 2.34 -17.73
N VAL A 499 0.94 2.01 -18.85
CA VAL A 499 2.14 2.69 -19.38
C VAL A 499 1.83 3.45 -20.66
N ALA A 500 1.29 2.78 -21.68
CA ALA A 500 0.91 3.36 -22.95
C ALA A 500 -0.47 4.06 -22.87
N VAL A 501 -0.64 4.90 -21.87
CA VAL A 501 -1.94 5.49 -21.46
C VAL A 501 -2.51 6.45 -22.50
N SER A 502 -3.83 6.64 -22.43
CA SER A 502 -4.60 7.50 -23.31
C SER A 502 -4.41 8.98 -23.01
N GLY A 503 -4.00 9.74 -24.01
CA GLY A 503 -3.86 11.18 -23.90
C GLY A 503 -3.26 11.82 -25.17
N SER A 504 -3.29 13.16 -25.23
CA SER A 504 -2.59 13.93 -26.26
C SER A 504 -1.08 13.84 -26.04
N HIS A 505 -0.28 14.18 -27.04
CA HIS A 505 1.18 14.32 -26.91
C HIS A 505 1.54 15.23 -25.72
N VAL A 506 0.86 16.37 -25.58
CA VAL A 506 1.09 17.32 -24.49
C VAL A 506 0.66 16.73 -23.15
N GLY A 507 -0.53 16.13 -23.03
CA GLY A 507 -1.01 15.50 -21.80
C GLY A 507 -0.15 14.31 -21.38
N PHE A 508 0.23 13.46 -22.33
CA PHE A 508 1.12 12.31 -22.09
C PHE A 508 2.50 12.72 -21.58
N SER A 509 3.00 13.90 -22.01
CA SER A 509 4.34 14.39 -21.65
C SER A 509 4.59 14.55 -20.15
N THR A 510 3.55 14.59 -19.32
CA THR A 510 3.65 14.58 -17.85
C THR A 510 3.26 13.24 -17.24
N LEU A 511 2.35 12.45 -17.87
CA LEU A 511 1.97 11.12 -17.40
C LEU A 511 3.09 10.08 -17.53
N ARG A 512 4.00 10.28 -18.50
CA ARG A 512 5.10 9.35 -18.83
C ARG A 512 6.20 9.22 -17.76
N MET A 513 6.04 9.80 -16.60
CA MET A 513 7.03 9.72 -15.54
C MET A 513 6.87 8.42 -14.73
N GLU A 514 7.99 7.74 -14.44
CA GLU A 514 7.98 6.44 -13.78
C GLU A 514 7.19 6.39 -12.45
N PRO A 515 7.23 7.41 -11.56
CA PRO A 515 6.38 7.41 -10.37
C PRO A 515 4.88 7.34 -10.70
N CYS A 516 4.43 8.04 -11.73
CA CYS A 516 3.04 8.00 -12.18
C CYS A 516 2.68 6.60 -12.73
N TRP A 517 3.53 6.03 -13.57
CA TRP A 517 3.34 4.69 -14.12
C TRP A 517 3.37 3.60 -13.05
N MET A 518 4.21 3.73 -12.01
CA MET A 518 4.20 2.82 -10.86
C MET A 518 2.83 2.82 -10.16
N ALA A 519 2.26 4.00 -9.90
CA ALA A 519 0.96 4.12 -9.26
C ALA A 519 -0.19 3.65 -10.17
N LEU A 520 -0.11 3.90 -11.48
CA LEU A 520 -1.07 3.35 -12.45
C LEU A 520 -0.97 1.83 -12.53
N GLY A 521 0.25 1.26 -12.45
CA GLY A 521 0.46 -0.19 -12.36
C GLY A 521 -0.18 -0.77 -11.11
N GLU A 522 0.00 -0.15 -9.96
CA GLU A 522 -0.65 -0.54 -8.71
C GLU A 522 -2.18 -0.55 -8.87
N ALA A 523 -2.75 0.52 -9.42
CA ALA A 523 -4.19 0.61 -9.68
C ALA A 523 -4.67 -0.46 -10.67
N ALA A 524 -3.89 -0.74 -11.75
CA ALA A 524 -4.20 -1.79 -12.72
C ALA A 524 -4.19 -3.19 -12.07
N GLY A 525 -3.28 -3.45 -11.14
CA GLY A 525 -3.22 -4.69 -10.36
C GLY A 525 -4.47 -4.89 -9.49
N TYR A 526 -4.89 -3.86 -8.77
CA TYR A 526 -6.14 -3.91 -7.99
C TYR A 526 -7.37 -4.06 -8.88
N ALA A 527 -7.42 -3.34 -10.00
CA ALA A 527 -8.50 -3.50 -10.98
C ALA A 527 -8.56 -4.92 -11.53
N ALA A 528 -7.41 -5.50 -11.91
CA ALA A 528 -7.32 -6.87 -12.39
C ALA A 528 -7.81 -7.87 -11.33
N SER A 529 -7.49 -7.67 -10.05
CA SER A 529 -7.95 -8.55 -8.97
C SER A 529 -9.47 -8.52 -8.82
N VAL A 530 -10.09 -7.33 -8.88
CA VAL A 530 -11.55 -7.19 -8.83
C VAL A 530 -12.20 -7.88 -10.02
N ALA A 531 -11.67 -7.66 -11.25
CA ALA A 531 -12.16 -8.31 -12.45
C ALA A 531 -12.07 -9.84 -12.37
N VAL A 532 -10.97 -10.38 -11.81
CA VAL A 532 -10.76 -11.83 -11.63
C VAL A 532 -11.74 -12.43 -10.63
N HIS A 533 -11.94 -11.78 -9.48
CA HIS A 533 -12.74 -12.34 -8.39
C HIS A 533 -14.24 -12.20 -8.60
N LYS A 534 -14.68 -11.17 -9.34
CA LYS A 534 -16.10 -10.87 -9.58
C LYS A 534 -16.55 -11.13 -11.01
N ASP A 535 -15.64 -11.58 -11.88
CA ASP A 535 -15.85 -11.80 -13.32
C ASP A 535 -16.39 -10.54 -14.04
N PHE A 536 -15.84 -9.37 -13.67
CA PHE A 536 -16.20 -8.11 -14.30
C PHE A 536 -15.39 -7.85 -15.57
N ASN A 537 -16.01 -7.14 -16.52
CA ASN A 537 -15.30 -6.39 -17.54
C ASN A 537 -14.51 -5.24 -16.86
N VAL A 538 -13.29 -4.95 -17.33
CA VAL A 538 -12.47 -3.89 -16.73
C VAL A 538 -13.12 -2.50 -16.74
N ARG A 539 -14.09 -2.27 -17.65
CA ARG A 539 -14.89 -1.03 -17.69
C ARG A 539 -16.03 -0.98 -16.66
N GLU A 540 -16.45 -2.13 -16.16
CA GLU A 540 -17.61 -2.28 -15.27
C GLU A 540 -17.22 -2.34 -13.79
N ILE A 541 -15.92 -2.31 -13.51
CA ILE A 541 -15.43 -2.32 -12.14
C ILE A 541 -15.90 -1.05 -11.42
N PRO A 542 -16.59 -1.16 -10.28
CA PRO A 542 -16.91 -0.01 -9.46
C PRO A 542 -15.62 0.69 -9.00
N ILE A 543 -15.40 1.92 -9.44
CA ILE A 543 -14.15 2.65 -9.17
C ILE A 543 -13.84 2.74 -7.66
N ALA A 544 -14.87 2.85 -6.84
CA ALA A 544 -14.73 2.88 -5.38
C ALA A 544 -13.99 1.65 -4.82
N GLU A 545 -14.11 0.48 -5.45
CA GLU A 545 -13.40 -0.73 -5.01
C GLU A 545 -11.90 -0.66 -5.28
N ILE A 546 -11.50 -0.01 -6.39
CA ILE A 546 -10.09 0.23 -6.71
C ILE A 546 -9.54 1.30 -5.76
N GLN A 547 -10.28 2.40 -5.61
CA GLN A 547 -9.91 3.53 -4.74
C GLN A 547 -9.74 3.07 -3.28
N GLU A 548 -10.62 2.21 -2.79
CA GLU A 548 -10.52 1.66 -1.44
C GLU A 548 -9.24 0.86 -1.23
N ARG A 549 -8.87 -0.01 -2.19
CA ARG A 549 -7.62 -0.80 -2.12
C ARG A 549 -6.39 0.09 -2.15
N ILE A 550 -6.39 1.10 -3.01
CA ILE A 550 -5.30 2.09 -3.09
C ILE A 550 -5.14 2.80 -1.74
N LEU A 551 -6.22 3.30 -1.15
CA LEU A 551 -6.21 4.00 0.14
C LEU A 551 -5.77 3.10 1.29
N ASN A 552 -6.21 1.83 1.31
CA ASN A 552 -5.81 0.85 2.32
C ASN A 552 -4.33 0.48 2.26
N ASN A 553 -3.67 0.75 1.13
CA ASN A 553 -2.22 0.54 0.93
C ASN A 553 -1.43 1.86 0.92
N GLY A 554 -1.97 2.94 1.50
CA GLY A 554 -1.30 4.22 1.64
C GLY A 554 -1.16 5.03 0.35
N GLY A 555 -1.94 4.70 -0.70
CA GLY A 555 -1.97 5.45 -1.95
C GLY A 555 -2.76 6.76 -1.82
N THR A 556 -2.35 7.80 -2.55
CA THR A 556 -2.97 9.13 -2.56
C THR A 556 -3.78 9.34 -3.84
N LEU A 557 -5.09 9.55 -3.70
CA LEU A 557 -5.99 9.87 -4.82
C LEU A 557 -6.04 11.37 -5.12
N VAL A 558 -5.97 12.19 -4.06
CA VAL A 558 -5.97 13.67 -4.13
C VAL A 558 -4.92 14.20 -3.16
N TYR A 559 -3.91 14.88 -3.67
CA TYR A 559 -2.84 15.43 -2.84
C TYR A 559 -3.28 16.62 -1.99
N PHE A 560 -2.83 16.67 -0.74
CA PHE A 560 -2.95 17.81 0.17
C PHE A 560 -1.58 18.17 0.75
N LYS A 561 -1.36 19.47 1.01
CA LYS A 561 -0.10 19.97 1.58
C LYS A 561 0.04 19.73 3.09
N ASP A 562 -1.04 19.39 3.76
CA ASP A 562 -1.17 19.26 5.20
C ASP A 562 -1.88 17.98 5.64
N LEU A 563 -1.90 16.96 4.78
CA LEU A 563 -2.49 15.66 5.05
C LEU A 563 -1.62 14.58 4.40
N THR A 564 -1.26 13.57 5.16
CA THR A 564 -0.48 12.42 4.70
C THR A 564 -1.20 11.11 5.01
N PRO A 565 -0.80 9.96 4.42
CA PRO A 565 -1.43 8.67 4.69
C PRO A 565 -1.47 8.27 6.17
N GLU A 566 -0.61 8.83 7.00
CA GLU A 566 -0.56 8.58 8.46
C GLU A 566 -1.63 9.35 9.25
N ASP A 567 -2.32 10.34 8.64
CA ASP A 567 -3.41 11.05 9.30
C ASP A 567 -4.66 10.15 9.39
N LYS A 568 -5.24 10.07 10.59
CA LYS A 568 -6.41 9.21 10.87
C LYS A 568 -7.64 9.50 9.99
N ASP A 569 -7.79 10.73 9.50
CA ASP A 569 -8.90 11.11 8.64
C ASP A 569 -8.51 11.09 7.16
N PHE A 570 -7.28 10.62 6.82
CA PHE A 570 -6.77 10.61 5.44
C PHE A 570 -7.75 9.97 4.47
N ARG A 571 -8.15 8.74 4.74
CA ARG A 571 -9.05 7.97 3.86
C ARG A 571 -10.37 8.69 3.62
N GLN A 572 -10.99 9.22 4.67
CA GLN A 572 -12.26 9.93 4.57
C GLN A 572 -12.12 11.23 3.75
N VAL A 573 -11.07 12.00 4.02
CA VAL A 573 -10.79 13.23 3.25
C VAL A 573 -10.55 12.93 1.77
N GLN A 574 -9.83 11.84 1.44
CA GLN A 574 -9.61 11.43 0.06
C GLN A 574 -10.94 11.17 -0.66
N ILE A 575 -11.82 10.36 -0.06
CA ILE A 575 -13.15 10.03 -0.63
C ILE A 575 -14.02 11.28 -0.79
N LEU A 576 -14.06 12.16 0.20
CA LEU A 576 -14.84 13.38 0.13
C LEU A 576 -14.24 14.42 -0.84
N ALA A 577 -12.90 14.45 -0.97
CA ALA A 577 -12.24 15.31 -1.95
C ALA A 577 -12.63 14.95 -3.39
N LEU A 578 -12.74 13.64 -3.70
CA LEU A 578 -13.24 13.17 -4.99
C LEU A 578 -14.70 13.60 -5.27
N LYS A 579 -15.47 13.83 -4.21
CA LYS A 579 -16.86 14.34 -4.26
C LYS A 579 -16.94 15.88 -4.25
N GLY A 580 -15.79 16.59 -4.24
CA GLY A 580 -15.73 18.05 -4.32
C GLY A 580 -15.75 18.81 -2.98
N TYR A 581 -15.72 18.12 -1.84
CA TYR A 581 -15.76 18.79 -0.52
C TYR A 581 -14.50 19.60 -0.20
N PHE A 582 -13.36 19.27 -0.79
CA PHE A 582 -12.07 19.89 -0.50
C PHE A 582 -11.43 20.49 -1.77
N PRO A 583 -11.87 21.68 -2.22
CA PRO A 583 -11.33 22.30 -3.44
C PRO A 583 -9.92 22.89 -3.25
N ASP A 584 -9.47 23.13 -2.01
CA ASP A 584 -8.23 23.80 -1.72
C ASP A 584 -7.04 22.83 -1.60
N TRP A 585 -5.80 23.39 -1.65
CA TRP A 585 -4.56 22.65 -1.48
C TRP A 585 -4.33 22.11 -0.06
N LYS A 586 -5.08 22.59 0.92
CA LYS A 586 -5.03 22.18 2.32
C LYS A 586 -6.40 21.69 2.77
N ALA A 587 -6.42 20.55 3.44
CA ALA A 587 -7.61 20.06 4.10
C ALA A 587 -7.98 20.94 5.31
N SER A 588 -6.97 21.44 6.04
CA SER A 588 -7.11 22.34 7.20
C SER A 588 -8.11 21.82 8.24
N LEU A 589 -8.02 20.52 8.57
CA LEU A 589 -9.02 19.80 9.37
C LEU A 589 -9.24 20.39 10.76
N ASP A 590 -8.18 20.90 11.39
CA ASP A 590 -8.23 21.45 12.74
C ASP A 590 -8.64 22.93 12.80
N LYS A 591 -8.90 23.54 11.63
CA LYS A 591 -9.46 24.89 11.54
C LYS A 591 -10.97 24.84 11.69
N LYS A 592 -11.53 25.91 12.31
CA LYS A 592 -12.98 26.14 12.30
C LYS A 592 -13.51 26.18 10.88
N ILE A 593 -14.70 25.65 10.68
CA ILE A 593 -15.36 25.72 9.38
C ILE A 593 -15.74 27.18 9.08
N ASP A 594 -15.41 27.65 7.89
CA ASP A 594 -15.81 28.97 7.40
C ASP A 594 -17.14 28.90 6.65
N GLU A 595 -17.77 30.07 6.42
CA GLU A 595 -19.09 30.17 5.77
C GLU A 595 -19.12 29.54 4.38
N ASN A 596 -18.06 29.72 3.58
CA ASN A 596 -17.98 29.17 2.22
C ASN A 596 -17.88 27.65 2.26
N THR A 597 -17.05 27.12 3.16
CA THR A 597 -16.92 25.67 3.34
C THR A 597 -18.22 25.07 3.89
N ALA A 598 -18.86 25.71 4.90
CA ALA A 598 -20.11 25.22 5.46
C ALA A 598 -21.23 25.20 4.40
N LYS A 599 -21.33 26.24 3.60
CA LYS A 599 -22.28 26.30 2.47
C LYS A 599 -22.01 25.19 1.44
N LEU A 600 -20.75 25.03 1.00
CA LEU A 600 -20.37 23.99 0.05
C LEU A 600 -20.70 22.59 0.59
N TRP A 601 -20.36 22.32 1.83
CA TRP A 601 -20.62 21.02 2.43
C TRP A 601 -22.11 20.77 2.67
N SER A 602 -22.90 21.81 2.98
CA SER A 602 -24.37 21.71 3.05
C SER A 602 -24.98 21.35 1.69
N GLU A 603 -24.55 22.02 0.63
CA GLU A 603 -25.02 21.77 -0.74
C GLU A 603 -24.69 20.35 -1.19
N LEU A 604 -23.45 19.85 -0.93
CA LEU A 604 -23.01 18.54 -1.35
C LEU A 604 -23.62 17.40 -0.51
N SER A 605 -23.88 17.63 0.78
CA SER A 605 -24.40 16.57 1.69
C SER A 605 -25.92 16.57 1.82
N GLY A 606 -26.60 17.67 1.45
CA GLY A 606 -28.01 17.88 1.73
C GLY A 606 -28.32 18.12 3.22
N ARG A 607 -27.30 18.35 4.07
CA ARG A 607 -27.42 18.58 5.51
C ARG A 607 -27.21 20.05 5.84
N ASP A 608 -27.84 20.55 6.91
CA ASP A 608 -27.62 21.92 7.41
C ASP A 608 -26.33 22.01 8.22
N ILE A 609 -25.22 22.36 7.54
CA ILE A 609 -23.91 22.56 8.18
C ILE A 609 -23.75 24.04 8.49
N LYS A 610 -23.59 24.35 9.77
CA LYS A 610 -23.53 25.74 10.24
C LYS A 610 -22.09 26.19 10.45
N CYS A 611 -21.80 27.43 10.10
CA CYS A 611 -20.59 28.12 10.47
C CYS A 611 -20.62 28.45 11.96
N ASP A 612 -20.27 27.47 12.79
CA ASP A 612 -20.21 27.58 14.25
C ASP A 612 -18.77 27.44 14.76
N ASN A 613 -18.62 27.09 16.04
CA ASN A 613 -17.30 26.88 16.62
C ASN A 613 -16.64 25.53 16.27
N GLY A 614 -17.33 24.65 15.53
CA GLY A 614 -16.84 23.35 15.14
C GLY A 614 -15.68 23.41 14.14
N THR A 615 -14.69 22.52 14.28
CA THR A 615 -13.61 22.34 13.31
C THR A 615 -14.10 21.57 12.08
N LYS A 616 -13.36 21.66 10.96
CA LYS A 616 -13.64 20.84 9.78
C LYS A 616 -13.59 19.34 10.11
N ARG A 617 -12.70 18.91 11.00
CA ARG A 617 -12.58 17.53 11.48
C ARG A 617 -13.85 17.05 12.21
N GLN A 618 -14.43 17.88 13.06
CA GLN A 618 -15.69 17.56 13.75
C GLN A 618 -16.87 17.45 12.78
N TRP A 619 -16.98 18.38 11.84
CA TRP A 619 -18.01 18.34 10.81
C TRP A 619 -17.80 17.17 9.82
N LEU A 620 -16.56 16.78 9.55
CA LEU A 620 -16.24 15.61 8.75
C LEU A 620 -16.88 14.34 9.35
N ARG A 621 -16.73 14.14 10.68
CA ARG A 621 -17.36 13.05 11.42
C ARG A 621 -18.89 13.12 11.37
N ALA A 622 -19.45 14.32 11.49
CA ALA A 622 -20.89 14.50 11.37
C ALA A 622 -21.45 14.12 9.99
N LEU A 623 -20.66 14.30 8.91
CA LEU A 623 -21.05 13.87 7.57
C LEU A 623 -21.20 12.35 7.44
N GLU A 624 -20.51 11.56 8.28
CA GLU A 624 -20.67 10.10 8.35
C GLU A 624 -21.88 9.66 9.17
N GLY A 625 -22.61 10.58 9.81
CA GLY A 625 -23.75 10.27 10.67
C GLY A 625 -23.43 10.28 12.16
N ASN A 626 -22.19 10.66 12.54
CA ASN A 626 -21.77 10.85 13.91
C ASN A 626 -22.21 12.25 14.39
N ASP A 627 -22.49 12.40 15.67
CA ASP A 627 -22.79 13.71 16.27
C ASP A 627 -21.56 14.63 16.10
N ILE A 628 -21.78 15.90 15.76
CA ILE A 628 -20.72 16.95 15.70
C ILE A 628 -20.00 17.09 17.05
N ASN A 629 -20.65 16.70 18.13
CA ASN A 629 -20.12 16.71 19.48
C ASN A 629 -19.39 15.39 19.85
N ASP A 630 -19.11 14.48 18.90
CA ASP A 630 -18.32 13.28 19.18
C ASP A 630 -16.95 13.67 19.71
N THR A 631 -16.79 13.49 21.02
CA THR A 631 -15.60 13.78 21.80
C THR A 631 -14.68 12.56 21.93
N THR A 632 -14.78 11.57 21.05
CA THR A 632 -13.91 10.38 21.09
C THR A 632 -12.45 10.81 21.10
N PRO A 633 -11.68 10.53 22.15
CA PRO A 633 -10.28 10.91 22.23
C PRO A 633 -9.45 10.28 21.11
N ASP A 634 -8.39 10.95 20.69
CA ASP A 634 -7.49 10.50 19.60
C ASP A 634 -6.66 9.25 19.96
N TRP A 635 -6.65 8.84 21.23
CA TRP A 635 -6.02 7.61 21.71
C TRP A 635 -6.99 6.42 21.76
N ALA A 636 -8.31 6.64 21.64
CA ALA A 636 -9.33 5.59 21.71
C ALA A 636 -9.45 4.86 20.36
N LEU A 637 -9.89 3.60 20.40
CA LEU A 637 -10.31 2.90 19.19
C LEU A 637 -11.49 3.63 18.55
N PRO A 638 -11.65 3.54 17.22
CA PRO A 638 -12.72 4.21 16.51
C PRO A 638 -14.10 3.69 16.93
N GLU A 639 -15.15 4.40 16.52
CA GLU A 639 -16.53 4.01 16.75
C GLU A 639 -16.81 2.62 16.19
N PHE A 640 -17.37 1.75 17.03
CA PHE A 640 -17.84 0.42 16.65
C PHE A 640 -19.30 0.49 16.20
N ARG A 641 -19.58 -0.01 15.00
CA ARG A 641 -20.93 -0.02 14.43
C ARG A 641 -21.45 -1.45 14.32
N ARG A 642 -22.71 -1.62 14.71
CA ARG A 642 -23.44 -2.85 14.44
C ARG A 642 -23.77 -2.93 12.97
N PRO A 643 -23.65 -4.11 12.34
CA PRO A 643 -24.07 -4.26 10.94
C PRO A 643 -25.59 -3.99 10.78
N ASP A 644 -25.98 -3.37 9.69
CA ASP A 644 -27.39 -3.06 9.40
C ASP A 644 -28.24 -4.34 9.33
N GLY A 645 -29.39 -4.34 10.01
CA GLY A 645 -30.30 -5.47 10.04
C GLY A 645 -29.80 -6.68 10.84
N SER A 646 -28.65 -6.55 11.55
CA SER A 646 -28.08 -7.66 12.32
C SER A 646 -28.91 -7.98 13.58
N GLY A 647 -29.12 -9.28 13.79
CA GLY A 647 -29.52 -9.87 15.08
C GLY A 647 -28.30 -10.38 15.86
N PRO A 648 -28.51 -11.15 16.92
CA PRO A 648 -27.44 -11.83 17.62
C PRO A 648 -26.73 -12.82 16.69
N VAL A 649 -25.40 -12.94 16.83
CA VAL A 649 -24.57 -13.84 15.98
C VAL A 649 -24.46 -15.26 16.57
N ILE A 650 -24.66 -15.41 17.88
CA ILE A 650 -24.83 -16.71 18.56
C ILE A 650 -26.01 -16.58 19.52
N ALA A 651 -26.88 -17.57 19.48
CA ALA A 651 -28.09 -17.64 20.30
C ALA A 651 -28.23 -19.04 20.94
N PRO A 652 -29.05 -19.20 21.99
CA PRO A 652 -29.31 -20.50 22.60
C PRO A 652 -29.82 -21.52 21.60
N ASP A 653 -29.36 -22.78 21.76
CA ASP A 653 -29.75 -23.91 20.91
C ASP A 653 -30.00 -25.14 21.76
N SER A 654 -31.25 -25.54 21.82
CA SER A 654 -31.70 -26.73 22.59
C SER A 654 -31.37 -28.08 21.91
N THR A 655 -30.83 -28.03 20.67
CA THR A 655 -30.38 -29.25 19.97
C THR A 655 -28.99 -29.67 20.38
N LEU A 656 -28.17 -28.75 20.91
CA LEU A 656 -26.82 -29.01 21.38
C LEU A 656 -26.80 -29.74 22.69
N ASN A 657 -26.19 -30.91 22.76
CA ASN A 657 -26.17 -31.72 23.94
C ASN A 657 -24.88 -32.53 24.11
N PHE A 658 -24.51 -32.84 25.33
CA PHE A 658 -23.35 -33.70 25.65
C PHE A 658 -23.60 -34.47 26.95
N ILE A 659 -22.75 -35.45 27.27
CA ILE A 659 -22.81 -36.16 28.52
C ILE A 659 -21.98 -35.44 29.57
N CYS A 660 -22.64 -34.82 30.57
CA CYS A 660 -21.93 -34.08 31.61
C CYS A 660 -21.15 -35.04 32.52
N PRO A 661 -19.82 -34.95 32.66
CA PRO A 661 -19.03 -35.91 33.43
C PRO A 661 -19.34 -35.85 34.92
N CYS A 662 -19.65 -34.69 35.49
CA CYS A 662 -19.98 -34.54 36.92
C CYS A 662 -21.33 -35.16 37.31
N SER A 663 -22.30 -35.16 36.40
CA SER A 663 -23.65 -35.68 36.67
C SER A 663 -23.93 -37.05 36.02
N GLY A 664 -23.15 -37.46 35.06
CA GLY A 664 -23.38 -38.65 34.22
C GLY A 664 -24.61 -38.57 33.34
N LYS A 665 -25.24 -37.39 33.22
CA LYS A 665 -26.49 -37.18 32.46
C LYS A 665 -26.21 -36.48 31.13
N LYS A 666 -27.06 -36.80 30.14
CA LYS A 666 -27.14 -36.02 28.89
C LYS A 666 -27.83 -34.69 29.21
N VAL A 667 -27.12 -33.58 28.95
CA VAL A 667 -27.60 -32.21 29.20
C VAL A 667 -27.59 -31.39 27.92
N ARG A 668 -28.56 -30.50 27.77
CA ARG A 668 -28.65 -29.51 26.70
C ARG A 668 -27.90 -28.27 27.17
N TRP A 669 -26.60 -28.26 26.94
CA TRP A 669 -25.66 -27.36 27.59
C TRP A 669 -25.78 -25.91 27.17
N ALA A 670 -26.37 -25.60 26.01
CA ALA A 670 -26.58 -24.25 25.46
C ALA A 670 -28.07 -23.92 25.27
N GLU A 671 -28.97 -24.61 25.99
CA GLU A 671 -30.42 -24.49 25.78
C GLU A 671 -30.98 -23.14 26.22
N ARG A 672 -30.40 -22.55 27.27
CA ARG A 672 -31.03 -21.42 27.94
C ARG A 672 -30.43 -20.07 27.55
N ASP A 673 -29.13 -19.88 27.67
CA ASP A 673 -28.46 -18.61 27.44
C ASP A 673 -27.06 -18.84 26.81
N THR A 674 -26.62 -17.90 25.94
CA THR A 674 -25.28 -17.89 25.32
C THR A 674 -24.77 -16.46 25.32
N PHE A 675 -23.68 -16.17 26.03
CA PHE A 675 -23.21 -14.77 26.20
C PHE A 675 -21.72 -14.71 26.55
N ASN A 676 -21.19 -13.54 26.84
CA ASN A 676 -19.83 -13.28 27.30
C ASN A 676 -18.76 -14.01 26.49
N PRO A 677 -18.54 -13.56 25.21
CA PRO A 677 -17.70 -14.26 24.26
C PRO A 677 -16.25 -13.78 24.28
N ALA A 678 -15.27 -14.67 24.39
CA ALA A 678 -13.90 -14.39 23.92
C ALA A 678 -13.80 -14.54 22.41
N ALA A 679 -12.82 -13.88 21.79
CA ALA A 679 -12.55 -14.01 20.36
C ALA A 679 -11.07 -14.07 20.06
N ILE A 680 -10.69 -14.83 19.02
CA ILE A 680 -9.33 -14.93 18.50
C ILE A 680 -9.36 -15.29 17.01
N VAL A 681 -8.27 -15.01 16.28
CA VAL A 681 -8.11 -15.41 14.86
C VAL A 681 -7.26 -16.66 14.78
N LYS A 682 -7.76 -17.72 14.14
CA LYS A 682 -7.05 -18.95 13.87
C LYS A 682 -7.34 -19.47 12.46
N ASP A 683 -6.29 -19.86 11.73
CA ASP A 683 -6.40 -20.45 10.39
C ASP A 683 -7.28 -19.63 9.42
N GLY A 684 -7.13 -18.29 9.46
CA GLY A 684 -7.89 -17.38 8.60
C GLY A 684 -9.39 -17.30 8.90
N LYS A 685 -9.82 -17.69 10.12
CA LYS A 685 -11.19 -17.57 10.64
C LYS A 685 -11.19 -16.89 11.99
N ILE A 686 -12.30 -16.24 12.31
CA ILE A 686 -12.58 -15.84 13.69
C ILE A 686 -13.12 -17.04 14.45
N VAL A 687 -12.51 -17.29 15.60
CA VAL A 687 -12.99 -18.26 16.61
C VAL A 687 -13.57 -17.48 17.77
N VAL A 688 -14.79 -17.83 18.18
CA VAL A 688 -15.46 -17.28 19.35
C VAL A 688 -15.66 -18.42 20.37
N LEU A 689 -15.17 -18.17 21.59
CA LEU A 689 -15.43 -19.04 22.76
C LEU A 689 -16.43 -18.31 23.63
N PHE A 690 -17.62 -18.89 23.80
CA PHE A 690 -18.72 -18.22 24.48
C PHE A 690 -19.23 -19.01 25.70
N ARG A 691 -19.63 -18.30 26.73
CA ARG A 691 -20.34 -18.90 27.87
C ARG A 691 -21.72 -19.35 27.43
N ALA A 692 -22.10 -20.56 27.81
CA ALA A 692 -23.44 -21.09 27.61
C ALA A 692 -23.97 -21.73 28.87
N GLU A 693 -25.29 -21.65 29.12
CA GLU A 693 -25.94 -22.14 30.30
C GLU A 693 -27.04 -23.15 29.96
N ASP A 694 -27.10 -24.22 30.75
CA ASP A 694 -28.20 -25.17 30.72
C ASP A 694 -29.39 -24.68 31.55
N ASN A 695 -30.49 -25.44 31.49
CA ASN A 695 -31.70 -25.14 32.27
C ASN A 695 -31.67 -25.75 33.68
N TYR A 696 -30.51 -26.22 34.13
CA TYR A 696 -30.37 -26.82 35.46
C TYR A 696 -30.27 -25.73 36.53
N GLY A 697 -31.29 -25.64 37.38
CA GLY A 697 -31.42 -24.61 38.39
C GLY A 697 -32.22 -23.40 37.92
N GLU A 698 -32.99 -22.81 38.79
CA GLU A 698 -33.82 -21.65 38.54
C GLU A 698 -33.07 -20.35 38.87
N GLY A 699 -33.07 -19.40 37.93
CA GLY A 699 -32.52 -18.04 38.10
C GLY A 699 -31.04 -17.89 37.93
N ILE A 700 -30.60 -16.62 37.88
CA ILE A 700 -29.20 -16.21 37.66
C ILE A 700 -28.28 -16.81 38.74
N GLY A 701 -27.13 -17.35 38.34
CA GLY A 701 -26.12 -17.95 39.21
C GLY A 701 -26.46 -19.33 39.75
N LYS A 702 -27.63 -19.92 39.41
CA LYS A 702 -28.05 -21.28 39.81
C LYS A 702 -27.92 -22.30 38.68
N ARG A 703 -27.55 -21.90 37.48
CA ARG A 703 -27.33 -22.77 36.31
C ARG A 703 -25.90 -23.27 36.28
N THR A 704 -25.59 -24.16 35.36
CA THR A 704 -24.21 -24.62 35.12
C THR A 704 -23.69 -24.04 33.83
N SER A 705 -22.64 -23.24 33.94
CA SER A 705 -21.98 -22.58 32.81
C SER A 705 -20.91 -23.46 32.18
N ARG A 706 -20.83 -23.43 30.84
CA ARG A 706 -19.82 -24.12 30.02
C ARG A 706 -19.35 -23.20 28.90
N ILE A 707 -18.20 -23.50 28.30
CA ILE A 707 -17.65 -22.72 27.20
C ILE A 707 -17.83 -23.49 25.90
N GLY A 708 -18.56 -22.88 24.98
CA GLY A 708 -18.76 -23.35 23.62
C GLY A 708 -17.72 -22.83 22.65
N TYR A 709 -17.69 -23.39 21.45
CA TYR A 709 -16.76 -23.05 20.36
C TYR A 709 -17.55 -22.78 19.10
N ALA A 710 -17.26 -21.65 18.45
CA ALA A 710 -17.86 -21.28 17.18
C ALA A 710 -16.84 -20.66 16.23
N THR A 711 -17.02 -20.86 14.92
CA THR A 711 -16.11 -20.29 13.90
C THR A 711 -16.86 -19.53 12.83
N SER A 712 -16.23 -18.46 12.33
CA SER A 712 -16.74 -17.63 11.23
C SER A 712 -15.64 -17.22 10.25
N LYS A 713 -16.00 -17.10 8.95
CA LYS A 713 -15.12 -16.54 7.90
C LYS A 713 -15.38 -15.06 7.64
N ASP A 714 -16.51 -14.54 8.05
CA ASP A 714 -16.96 -13.17 7.80
C ASP A 714 -17.22 -12.36 9.08
N GLY A 715 -17.13 -13.00 10.26
CA GLY A 715 -17.37 -12.37 11.56
C GLY A 715 -18.85 -12.23 11.93
N MET A 716 -19.78 -12.71 11.09
CA MET A 716 -21.23 -12.57 11.26
C MET A 716 -21.94 -13.91 11.36
N HIS A 717 -21.57 -14.86 10.52
CA HIS A 717 -22.21 -16.19 10.46
C HIS A 717 -21.30 -17.21 11.12
N PHE A 718 -21.76 -17.79 12.24
CA PHE A 718 -20.99 -18.72 13.04
C PHE A 718 -21.51 -20.15 12.92
N ASN A 719 -20.57 -21.09 12.79
CA ASN A 719 -20.84 -22.51 12.95
C ASN A 719 -20.46 -22.90 14.38
N VAL A 720 -21.44 -23.28 15.19
CA VAL A 720 -21.28 -23.70 16.57
C VAL A 720 -20.99 -25.20 16.61
N GLU A 721 -20.03 -25.63 17.43
CA GLU A 721 -19.76 -27.07 17.67
C GLU A 721 -20.79 -27.72 18.58
N GLU A 722 -21.00 -29.04 18.40
CA GLU A 722 -22.06 -29.78 19.08
C GLU A 722 -21.84 -29.90 20.60
N GLU A 723 -20.57 -30.08 21.00
CA GLU A 723 -20.19 -30.26 22.41
C GLU A 723 -19.41 -29.05 22.94
N PRO A 724 -19.50 -28.70 24.22
CA PRO A 724 -18.73 -27.66 24.85
C PRO A 724 -17.26 -28.07 24.93
N ILE A 725 -16.34 -27.10 24.74
CA ILE A 725 -14.91 -27.35 24.79
C ILE A 725 -14.29 -27.24 26.18
N MET A 726 -15.02 -26.65 27.14
CA MET A 726 -14.59 -26.53 28.51
C MET A 726 -15.79 -26.48 29.44
N TYR A 727 -15.73 -27.29 30.49
CA TYR A 727 -16.82 -27.53 31.44
C TYR A 727 -16.27 -28.03 32.78
N PRO A 728 -17.05 -28.02 33.89
CA PRO A 728 -16.72 -28.71 35.13
C PRO A 728 -16.52 -30.21 34.87
N ASP A 729 -15.43 -30.75 35.33
CA ASP A 729 -15.08 -32.17 35.15
C ASP A 729 -14.73 -32.80 36.48
N ASN A 730 -14.50 -34.13 36.50
CA ASN A 730 -14.00 -34.86 37.66
C ASN A 730 -12.48 -34.76 37.78
N ASP A 731 -11.96 -33.53 37.66
CA ASP A 731 -10.55 -33.15 37.74
C ASP A 731 -10.24 -32.44 39.09
N ASP A 732 -9.00 -32.01 39.25
CA ASP A 732 -8.52 -31.28 40.43
C ASP A 732 -9.24 -29.93 40.65
N GLN A 733 -9.96 -29.42 39.65
CA GLN A 733 -10.71 -28.16 39.71
C GLN A 733 -12.19 -28.36 40.04
N HIS A 734 -12.63 -29.59 40.14
CA HIS A 734 -14.05 -29.97 40.41
C HIS A 734 -14.70 -29.14 41.51
N SER A 735 -14.06 -29.03 42.65
CA SER A 735 -14.62 -28.34 43.84
C SER A 735 -14.70 -26.83 43.69
N LEU A 736 -13.98 -26.27 42.73
CA LEU A 736 -13.93 -24.83 42.42
C LEU A 736 -14.92 -24.45 41.31
N GLU A 737 -15.38 -25.42 40.51
CA GLU A 737 -16.25 -25.20 39.35
C GLU A 737 -17.64 -25.79 39.50
N TRP A 738 -17.79 -26.96 40.18
CA TRP A 738 -19.07 -27.60 40.32
C TRP A 738 -19.85 -27.12 41.58
N PRO A 739 -21.19 -26.87 41.50
CA PRO A 739 -22.03 -27.02 40.29
C PRO A 739 -22.31 -25.74 39.51
N GLY A 740 -21.50 -24.70 39.66
CA GLY A 740 -21.67 -23.42 39.01
C GLY A 740 -21.16 -23.36 37.56
N GLY A 741 -19.88 -23.71 37.31
CA GLY A 741 -19.37 -23.84 35.96
C GLY A 741 -18.07 -23.10 35.66
N CYS A 742 -17.75 -23.09 34.38
CA CYS A 742 -16.69 -22.30 33.76
C CYS A 742 -17.32 -21.11 33.03
N GLU A 743 -16.93 -19.87 33.37
CA GLU A 743 -17.62 -18.66 32.95
C GLU A 743 -16.65 -17.64 32.32
N ASP A 744 -17.19 -16.75 31.50
CA ASP A 744 -16.61 -15.48 31.05
C ASP A 744 -15.14 -15.60 30.55
N PRO A 745 -14.90 -16.33 29.44
CA PRO A 745 -13.57 -16.57 28.92
C PRO A 745 -12.96 -15.31 28.29
N ARG A 746 -11.65 -15.11 28.45
CA ARG A 746 -10.85 -14.16 27.69
C ARG A 746 -9.59 -14.87 27.20
N ILE A 747 -9.19 -14.65 25.95
CA ILE A 747 -8.18 -15.48 25.31
C ILE A 747 -7.10 -14.63 24.67
N VAL A 748 -5.86 -15.10 24.79
CA VAL A 748 -4.67 -14.54 24.13
C VAL A 748 -3.83 -15.65 23.53
N GLU A 749 -2.97 -15.33 22.57
CA GLU A 749 -2.01 -16.23 21.94
C GLU A 749 -0.60 -15.74 22.18
N THR A 750 0.33 -16.65 22.49
CA THR A 750 1.75 -16.36 22.58
C THR A 750 2.39 -16.38 21.20
N GLU A 751 3.61 -15.83 21.04
CA GLU A 751 4.32 -15.82 19.76
C GLU A 751 4.66 -17.24 19.26
N ASP A 752 4.80 -18.21 20.16
CA ASP A 752 5.05 -19.62 19.85
C ASP A 752 3.76 -20.47 19.66
N GLY A 753 2.60 -19.80 19.64
CA GLY A 753 1.32 -20.42 19.28
C GLY A 753 0.58 -21.13 20.42
N LEU A 754 0.97 -20.91 21.69
CA LEU A 754 0.20 -21.36 22.85
C LEU A 754 -0.96 -20.40 23.11
N TYR A 755 -2.17 -20.93 23.26
CA TYR A 755 -3.34 -20.18 23.68
C TYR A 755 -3.47 -20.18 25.20
N VAL A 756 -3.70 -19.01 25.79
CA VAL A 756 -3.91 -18.84 27.22
C VAL A 756 -5.29 -18.20 27.42
N MET A 757 -6.13 -18.87 28.19
CA MET A 757 -7.45 -18.39 28.54
C MET A 757 -7.49 -18.03 30.03
N THR A 758 -7.94 -16.83 30.34
CA THR A 758 -8.43 -16.47 31.66
C THR A 758 -9.92 -16.68 31.68
N TYR A 759 -10.44 -17.33 32.73
CA TYR A 759 -11.88 -17.63 32.89
C TYR A 759 -12.29 -17.60 34.37
N THR A 760 -13.57 -17.61 34.65
CA THR A 760 -14.10 -17.63 36.00
C THR A 760 -14.50 -19.06 36.40
N GLN A 761 -13.89 -19.57 37.47
CA GLN A 761 -14.35 -20.77 38.17
C GLN A 761 -15.46 -20.39 39.16
N TRP A 762 -16.67 -20.90 38.94
CA TRP A 762 -17.82 -20.63 39.80
C TRP A 762 -18.39 -21.90 40.42
N ASN A 763 -18.43 -21.97 41.74
CA ASN A 763 -18.98 -23.13 42.47
C ASN A 763 -20.24 -22.79 43.25
N ARG A 764 -20.97 -21.74 42.86
CA ARG A 764 -22.13 -21.16 43.54
C ARG A 764 -21.86 -20.58 44.92
N LYS A 765 -20.58 -20.42 45.30
CA LYS A 765 -20.14 -19.79 46.55
C LYS A 765 -19.13 -18.66 46.29
N THR A 766 -18.13 -18.91 45.48
CA THR A 766 -17.04 -17.98 45.21
C THR A 766 -16.63 -18.05 43.75
N ALA A 767 -16.56 -16.90 43.10
CA ALA A 767 -16.00 -16.76 41.79
C ALA A 767 -14.48 -16.55 41.91
N ARG A 768 -13.67 -17.28 41.13
CA ARG A 768 -12.20 -17.19 41.09
C ARG A 768 -11.72 -17.01 39.67
N LEU A 769 -10.89 -16.02 39.46
CA LEU A 769 -10.18 -15.89 38.18
C LEU A 769 -9.18 -17.05 38.07
N ALA A 770 -9.28 -17.82 37.01
CA ALA A 770 -8.47 -19.01 36.76
C ALA A 770 -7.81 -18.95 35.38
N VAL A 771 -6.83 -19.84 35.15
CA VAL A 771 -6.08 -19.91 33.90
C VAL A 771 -6.19 -21.33 33.33
N ALA A 772 -6.34 -21.38 31.98
CA ALA A 772 -6.23 -22.61 31.21
C ALA A 772 -5.38 -22.39 29.95
N THR A 773 -4.74 -23.44 29.45
CA THR A 773 -3.92 -23.37 28.22
C THR A 773 -4.35 -24.41 27.20
N SER A 774 -4.15 -24.10 25.91
CA SER A 774 -4.43 -25.00 24.79
C SER A 774 -3.46 -24.77 23.65
N THR A 775 -3.21 -25.78 22.83
CA THR A 775 -2.48 -25.63 21.55
C THR A 775 -3.39 -25.65 20.33
N ASP A 776 -4.68 -25.99 20.52
CA ASP A 776 -5.62 -26.20 19.43
C ASP A 776 -6.97 -25.46 19.60
N LEU A 777 -7.19 -24.81 20.76
CA LEU A 777 -8.44 -24.14 21.19
C LEU A 777 -9.59 -25.09 21.54
N ARG A 778 -9.39 -26.41 21.47
CA ARG A 778 -10.40 -27.41 21.74
C ARG A 778 -10.14 -28.20 23.02
N HIS A 779 -8.87 -28.55 23.23
CA HIS A 779 -8.43 -29.29 24.40
C HIS A 779 -7.72 -28.35 25.36
N TRP A 780 -8.24 -28.21 26.57
CA TRP A 780 -7.77 -27.24 27.56
C TRP A 780 -7.18 -27.94 28.79
N THR A 781 -6.01 -27.49 29.21
CA THR A 781 -5.39 -27.86 30.48
C THR A 781 -5.71 -26.76 31.50
N LYS A 782 -6.45 -27.08 32.54
CA LYS A 782 -6.80 -26.16 33.62
C LYS A 782 -5.68 -26.06 34.63
N HIS A 783 -5.27 -24.85 35.00
CA HIS A 783 -4.19 -24.57 35.96
C HIS A 783 -4.69 -24.09 37.33
N GLY A 784 -6.02 -23.85 37.46
CA GLY A 784 -6.66 -23.36 38.69
C GLY A 784 -6.55 -21.83 38.86
N PRO A 785 -6.75 -21.36 40.10
CA PRO A 785 -6.83 -19.92 40.37
C PRO A 785 -5.56 -19.17 40.01
N ALA A 786 -5.69 -18.08 39.23
CA ALA A 786 -4.57 -17.24 38.73
C ALA A 786 -3.68 -16.72 39.89
N PHE A 787 -4.28 -16.37 41.02
CA PHE A 787 -3.59 -15.86 42.22
C PHE A 787 -3.28 -16.93 43.24
N GLY A 788 -3.42 -18.22 42.88
CA GLY A 788 -3.31 -19.36 43.78
C GLY A 788 -2.00 -19.49 44.53
N LYS A 789 -0.89 -19.00 43.97
CA LYS A 789 0.46 -19.02 44.56
C LYS A 789 0.93 -17.67 45.08
N ALA A 790 0.22 -16.59 44.77
CA ALA A 790 0.66 -15.24 45.11
C ALA A 790 0.65 -15.00 46.62
N TYR A 791 1.74 -14.45 47.13
CA TYR A 791 1.91 -14.16 48.58
C TYR A 791 1.57 -15.38 49.46
N ASP A 792 2.20 -16.50 49.18
CA ASP A 792 2.02 -17.78 49.87
C ASP A 792 0.57 -18.27 49.88
N GLY A 793 -0.19 -18.03 48.81
CA GLY A 793 -1.56 -18.46 48.64
C GLY A 793 -2.61 -17.57 49.28
N ARG A 794 -2.22 -16.38 49.77
CA ARG A 794 -3.12 -15.42 50.44
C ARG A 794 -4.37 -15.10 49.64
N PHE A 795 -4.29 -15.08 48.30
CA PHE A 795 -5.37 -14.64 47.39
C PHE A 795 -6.02 -15.81 46.64
N ARG A 796 -5.74 -17.06 47.00
CA ARG A 796 -6.26 -18.25 46.30
C ARG A 796 -7.78 -18.29 46.25
N ASP A 797 -8.45 -17.97 47.36
CA ASP A 797 -9.90 -18.03 47.49
C ASP A 797 -10.56 -16.65 47.45
N MET A 798 -9.85 -15.65 46.93
CA MET A 798 -10.39 -14.31 46.78
C MET A 798 -11.47 -14.30 45.69
N PHE A 799 -12.59 -13.61 45.93
CA PHE A 799 -13.60 -13.35 44.93
C PHE A 799 -13.01 -12.41 43.88
N CYS A 800 -12.84 -12.90 42.66
CA CYS A 800 -12.26 -12.14 41.52
C CYS A 800 -12.64 -12.74 40.18
N LYS A 801 -12.70 -11.92 39.13
CA LYS A 801 -12.92 -12.31 37.75
C LYS A 801 -12.41 -11.26 36.77
N SER A 802 -12.65 -11.49 35.48
CA SER A 802 -12.42 -10.55 34.39
C SER A 802 -10.94 -10.14 34.18
N GLY A 803 -10.14 -11.09 33.69
CA GLY A 803 -8.69 -10.91 33.44
C GLY A 803 -8.38 -10.56 32.00
N SER A 804 -7.99 -9.29 31.73
CA SER A 804 -7.57 -8.76 30.43
C SER A 804 -6.05 -8.74 30.32
N VAL A 805 -5.46 -9.76 29.72
CA VAL A 805 -4.01 -9.85 29.49
C VAL A 805 -3.58 -8.82 28.41
N VAL A 806 -2.41 -8.21 28.61
CA VAL A 806 -1.89 -7.20 27.68
C VAL A 806 -1.30 -7.85 26.43
N THR A 807 -1.69 -7.35 25.27
CA THR A 807 -1.31 -7.81 23.94
C THR A 807 -0.73 -6.69 23.09
N GLN A 808 -0.15 -7.03 21.96
CA GLN A 808 0.28 -6.12 20.90
C GLN A 808 -0.10 -6.68 19.54
N ILE A 809 -0.17 -5.81 18.53
CA ILE A 809 -0.27 -6.24 17.13
C ILE A 809 1.15 -6.41 16.59
N LYS A 810 1.51 -7.62 16.21
CA LYS A 810 2.80 -7.96 15.59
C LYS A 810 2.51 -8.71 14.29
N ASP A 811 3.02 -8.19 13.17
CA ASP A 811 2.80 -8.76 11.83
C ASP A 811 1.31 -9.02 11.50
N GLY A 812 0.43 -8.09 11.91
CA GLY A 812 -1.02 -8.20 11.71
C GLY A 812 -1.73 -9.20 12.63
N LYS A 813 -1.02 -9.80 13.61
CA LYS A 813 -1.55 -10.77 14.57
C LYS A 813 -1.53 -10.19 15.98
N GLN A 814 -2.60 -10.41 16.74
CA GLN A 814 -2.67 -10.01 18.14
C GLN A 814 -2.02 -11.09 19.02
N VAL A 815 -0.91 -10.75 19.67
CA VAL A 815 -0.13 -11.66 20.51
C VAL A 815 0.15 -11.05 21.88
N VAL A 816 0.43 -11.90 22.88
CA VAL A 816 0.79 -11.46 24.23
C VAL A 816 2.04 -10.61 24.20
N ALA A 817 2.07 -9.55 25.00
CA ALA A 817 3.22 -8.64 25.12
C ALA A 817 3.77 -8.59 26.55
N LYS A 818 5.08 -8.40 26.68
CA LYS A 818 5.74 -8.08 27.96
C LYS A 818 5.92 -6.57 28.08
N VAL A 819 5.63 -6.04 29.25
CA VAL A 819 5.87 -4.66 29.63
C VAL A 819 6.87 -4.64 30.79
N GLY A 820 7.99 -3.97 30.64
CA GLY A 820 9.06 -4.02 31.65
C GLY A 820 9.61 -5.43 31.91
N GLY A 821 9.57 -6.31 30.90
CA GLY A 821 10.07 -7.69 30.96
C GLY A 821 9.09 -8.72 31.55
N LYS A 822 7.90 -8.31 32.00
CA LYS A 822 6.86 -9.18 32.59
C LYS A 822 5.58 -9.12 31.78
N TYR A 823 4.78 -10.20 31.84
CA TYR A 823 3.42 -10.20 31.37
C TYR A 823 2.53 -9.39 32.33
N LEU A 824 1.60 -8.62 31.80
CA LEU A 824 0.66 -7.81 32.56
C LEU A 824 -0.77 -8.24 32.31
N MET A 825 -1.62 -8.13 33.31
CA MET A 825 -3.06 -8.36 33.25
C MET A 825 -3.79 -7.27 34.02
N TYR A 826 -4.68 -6.53 33.38
CA TYR A 826 -5.72 -5.76 34.05
C TYR A 826 -6.84 -6.72 34.44
N TRP A 827 -7.38 -6.56 35.66
CA TRP A 827 -8.40 -7.50 36.12
C TRP A 827 -9.36 -6.85 37.14
N GLY A 828 -10.54 -7.43 37.27
CA GLY A 828 -11.50 -7.07 38.27
C GLY A 828 -12.89 -6.73 37.75
N GLU A 829 -13.88 -6.87 38.62
CA GLU A 829 -15.30 -6.62 38.34
C GLU A 829 -15.74 -5.22 38.72
N ARG A 830 -15.42 -4.78 39.95
CA ARG A 830 -15.85 -3.46 40.44
C ARG A 830 -14.80 -2.36 40.26
N PHE A 831 -13.54 -2.74 40.30
CA PHE A 831 -12.40 -1.88 40.18
C PHE A 831 -11.42 -2.47 39.16
N VAL A 832 -10.74 -1.65 38.40
CA VAL A 832 -9.62 -2.12 37.61
C VAL A 832 -8.40 -2.24 38.52
N ASN A 833 -7.82 -3.44 38.55
CA ASN A 833 -6.60 -3.77 39.27
C ASN A 833 -5.54 -4.23 38.26
N ILE A 834 -4.31 -4.44 38.71
CA ILE A 834 -3.20 -4.90 37.86
C ILE A 834 -2.49 -6.08 38.51
N ALA A 835 -2.02 -7.03 37.68
CA ALA A 835 -1.21 -8.17 38.10
C ALA A 835 -0.09 -8.42 37.13
N MET A 836 0.98 -9.06 37.59
CA MET A 836 2.16 -9.42 36.79
C MET A 836 2.40 -10.94 36.82
N SER A 837 2.96 -11.46 35.73
CA SER A 837 3.38 -12.87 35.62
C SER A 837 4.68 -13.02 34.85
N GLU A 838 5.42 -14.08 35.16
CA GLU A 838 6.61 -14.50 34.41
C GLU A 838 6.26 -15.58 33.36
N ASP A 839 5.16 -16.33 33.60
CA ASP A 839 4.84 -17.58 32.87
C ASP A 839 3.40 -17.64 32.31
N LEU A 840 2.61 -16.58 32.47
CA LEU A 840 1.17 -16.48 32.10
C LEU A 840 0.24 -17.39 32.91
N LEU A 841 0.75 -18.26 33.75
CA LEU A 841 -0.02 -19.23 34.56
C LEU A 841 -0.20 -18.75 35.99
N ASN A 842 0.88 -18.23 36.58
CA ASN A 842 0.92 -17.77 37.97
C ASN A 842 0.98 -16.25 38.01
N TRP A 843 -0.03 -15.62 38.49
CA TRP A 843 -0.16 -14.16 38.53
C TRP A 843 0.00 -13.61 39.93
N THR A 844 0.66 -12.48 40.06
CA THR A 844 0.85 -11.78 41.35
C THR A 844 0.18 -10.41 41.26
N PRO A 845 -0.92 -10.15 41.99
CA PRO A 845 -1.59 -8.86 42.01
C PRO A 845 -0.70 -7.80 42.70
N LEU A 846 -0.70 -6.56 42.18
CA LEU A 846 -0.01 -5.47 42.84
C LEU A 846 -0.78 -5.03 44.09
N LEU A 847 -0.01 -4.70 45.15
CA LEU A 847 -0.58 -4.23 46.42
C LEU A 847 -0.25 -2.75 46.64
N ASP A 848 -1.09 -2.04 47.34
CA ASP A 848 -0.84 -0.70 47.86
C ASP A 848 0.14 -0.72 49.07
N GLU A 849 0.54 0.42 49.55
CA GLU A 849 1.43 0.57 50.71
C GLU A 849 0.91 -0.08 51.98
N LYS A 850 -0.41 -0.35 52.08
CA LYS A 850 -1.09 -1.00 53.21
C LYS A 850 -1.25 -2.51 52.99
N GLY A 851 -0.73 -3.04 51.88
CA GLY A 851 -0.84 -4.46 51.53
C GLY A 851 -2.23 -4.89 51.03
N ASN A 852 -3.08 -3.97 50.57
CA ASN A 852 -4.34 -4.29 49.91
C ASN A 852 -4.14 -4.33 48.38
N ILE A 853 -5.07 -4.99 47.66
CA ILE A 853 -5.07 -4.95 46.20
C ILE A 853 -5.12 -3.51 45.70
N MET A 854 -4.16 -3.14 44.86
CA MET A 854 -4.05 -1.82 44.26
C MET A 854 -5.18 -1.61 43.26
N LYS A 855 -6.00 -0.58 43.47
CA LYS A 855 -7.07 -0.13 42.58
C LYS A 855 -6.56 0.98 41.70
N ILE A 856 -6.41 0.76 40.39
CA ILE A 856 -5.87 1.73 39.46
C ILE A 856 -6.95 2.51 38.70
N ALA A 857 -8.20 2.00 38.66
CA ALA A 857 -9.37 2.76 38.25
C ALA A 857 -10.59 2.34 39.05
N THR A 858 -11.48 3.30 39.35
CA THR A 858 -12.67 3.13 40.20
C THR A 858 -13.92 3.67 39.50
N PRO A 859 -15.12 3.26 39.90
CA PRO A 859 -16.36 3.86 39.43
C PRO A 859 -16.41 5.38 39.64
N ARG A 860 -17.08 6.09 38.74
CA ARG A 860 -17.20 7.55 38.76
C ARG A 860 -18.66 7.98 38.96
N PRO A 861 -19.01 8.58 40.11
CA PRO A 861 -20.36 9.11 40.30
C PRO A 861 -20.76 10.08 39.17
N GLY A 862 -21.99 9.95 38.68
CA GLY A 862 -22.51 10.80 37.59
C GLY A 862 -22.14 10.39 36.18
N HIS A 863 -21.35 9.32 36.01
CA HIS A 863 -20.98 8.76 34.71
C HIS A 863 -21.64 7.38 34.48
N PHE A 864 -21.60 6.90 33.23
CA PHE A 864 -22.16 5.59 32.85
C PHE A 864 -21.55 4.41 33.64
N ASP A 865 -20.38 4.59 34.19
CA ASP A 865 -19.62 3.63 34.97
C ASP A 865 -19.65 3.92 36.48
N SER A 866 -20.77 4.47 36.97
CA SER A 866 -20.92 4.95 38.37
C SER A 866 -20.98 3.86 39.42
N ASP A 867 -21.25 2.58 39.03
CA ASP A 867 -21.33 1.46 39.96
C ASP A 867 -20.17 0.46 39.80
N MET A 868 -19.78 0.11 38.60
CA MET A 868 -18.74 -0.87 38.30
C MET A 868 -17.86 -0.47 37.11
N THR A 869 -16.61 -0.97 37.09
CA THR A 869 -15.62 -0.83 36.01
C THR A 869 -14.98 -2.19 35.74
N GLU A 870 -15.70 -3.08 35.09
CA GLU A 870 -15.26 -4.46 34.84
C GLU A 870 -14.37 -4.56 33.61
N CYS A 871 -13.22 -5.25 33.69
CA CYS A 871 -12.31 -5.42 32.59
C CYS A 871 -12.95 -6.22 31.45
N GLY A 872 -12.77 -5.75 30.21
CA GLY A 872 -13.33 -6.34 29.00
C GLY A 872 -12.35 -7.30 28.28
N PRO A 873 -12.20 -7.19 26.95
CA PRO A 873 -11.28 -8.03 26.19
C PRO A 873 -9.82 -7.79 26.55
N PRO A 874 -8.87 -8.60 26.06
CA PRO A 874 -7.45 -8.39 26.23
C PRO A 874 -7.02 -6.97 25.85
N ALA A 875 -6.23 -6.31 26.73
CA ALA A 875 -5.75 -4.96 26.52
C ALA A 875 -4.70 -4.90 25.39
N ILE A 876 -4.55 -3.74 24.73
CA ILE A 876 -3.69 -3.61 23.55
C ILE A 876 -2.68 -2.49 23.75
N ILE A 877 -1.39 -2.77 23.50
CA ILE A 877 -0.35 -1.73 23.41
C ILE A 877 -0.53 -0.97 22.11
N THR A 878 -0.64 0.34 22.20
CA THR A 878 -0.70 1.30 21.10
C THR A 878 0.49 2.27 21.18
N ASP A 879 0.67 3.13 20.18
CA ASP A 879 1.64 4.24 20.21
C ASP A 879 1.35 5.28 21.30
N LYS A 880 0.11 5.33 21.81
CA LYS A 880 -0.35 6.28 22.84
C LYS A 880 -0.28 5.73 24.25
N GLY A 881 -0.27 4.41 24.42
CA GLY A 881 -0.30 3.76 25.73
C GLY A 881 -0.87 2.35 25.67
N ILE A 882 -1.26 1.81 26.81
CA ILE A 882 -1.96 0.52 26.93
C ILE A 882 -3.46 0.78 26.99
N LEU A 883 -4.18 0.42 25.94
CA LEU A 883 -5.61 0.62 25.82
C LEU A 883 -6.37 -0.57 26.42
N LEU A 884 -7.31 -0.30 27.32
CA LEU A 884 -8.21 -1.26 27.92
C LEU A 884 -9.67 -0.89 27.58
N ILE A 885 -10.38 -1.77 26.92
CA ILE A 885 -11.84 -1.72 26.87
C ILE A 885 -12.38 -2.28 28.18
N TYR A 886 -13.38 -1.61 28.76
CA TYR A 886 -14.02 -2.03 30.02
C TYR A 886 -15.53 -1.88 29.95
N ASN A 887 -16.22 -2.63 30.78
CA ASN A 887 -17.67 -2.59 30.94
C ASN A 887 -18.03 -1.74 32.14
N GLY A 888 -18.72 -0.62 31.91
CA GLY A 888 -19.21 0.28 32.94
C GLY A 888 -20.65 -0.01 33.28
N ARG A 889 -21.00 -0.26 34.56
CA ARG A 889 -22.38 -0.34 34.99
C ARG A 889 -22.84 0.99 35.59
N ASN A 890 -23.97 1.48 35.09
CA ASN A 890 -24.61 2.68 35.60
C ASN A 890 -25.42 2.32 36.87
N ARG A 891 -25.15 2.98 37.99
CA ARG A 891 -25.86 2.67 39.24
C ARG A 891 -27.35 3.07 39.22
N SER A 892 -28.11 2.53 40.15
CA SER A 892 -29.43 3.04 40.45
C SER A 892 -29.34 4.21 41.45
N GLY A 893 -30.24 5.19 41.41
CA GLY A 893 -30.31 6.24 42.39
C GLY A 893 -29.74 7.60 41.94
N LYS A 894 -29.38 8.46 42.91
CA LYS A 894 -29.07 9.88 42.65
C LYS A 894 -27.74 10.15 41.92
N GLU A 895 -26.77 9.27 42.07
CA GLU A 895 -25.41 9.43 41.48
C GLU A 895 -25.25 8.70 40.15
N ARG A 896 -26.37 8.25 39.52
CA ARG A 896 -26.33 7.65 38.18
C ARG A 896 -26.13 8.70 37.11
N ASP A 897 -25.61 8.31 35.97
CA ASP A 897 -25.75 9.08 34.76
C ASP A 897 -27.18 8.97 34.22
N ARG A 898 -27.89 10.10 34.17
CA ARG A 898 -29.31 10.12 33.79
C ARG A 898 -29.55 9.91 32.29
N ARG A 899 -28.50 9.98 31.49
CA ARG A 899 -28.55 9.77 30.02
C ARG A 899 -28.78 8.28 29.68
N TYR A 900 -28.37 7.39 30.56
CA TYR A 900 -28.44 5.93 30.36
C TYR A 900 -29.38 5.28 31.40
N ALA A 901 -29.88 4.10 31.02
CA ALA A 901 -30.77 3.34 31.93
C ALA A 901 -30.07 2.98 33.24
N ALA A 902 -30.84 2.92 34.33
CA ALA A 902 -30.31 2.43 35.61
C ALA A 902 -29.87 0.98 35.45
N ASN A 903 -28.80 0.59 36.12
CA ASN A 903 -28.15 -0.73 36.07
C ASN A 903 -27.64 -1.18 34.68
N SER A 904 -27.84 -0.43 33.61
CA SER A 904 -27.36 -0.86 32.29
C SER A 904 -25.83 -0.95 32.22
N TYR A 905 -25.35 -1.92 31.45
CA TYR A 905 -23.92 -2.07 31.12
C TYR A 905 -23.62 -1.44 29.76
N CYS A 906 -22.61 -0.57 29.73
CA CYS A 906 -22.12 0.11 28.54
C CYS A 906 -20.60 -0.09 28.42
N ALA A 907 -20.07 -0.10 27.22
CA ALA A 907 -18.63 -0.26 27.00
C ALA A 907 -17.90 1.10 26.92
N GLY A 908 -16.79 1.22 27.65
CA GLY A 908 -15.89 2.39 27.66
C GLY A 908 -14.45 1.99 27.36
N GLN A 909 -13.57 3.02 27.21
CA GLN A 909 -12.15 2.79 26.99
C GLN A 909 -11.32 3.59 27.99
N MET A 910 -10.19 3.01 28.42
CA MET A 910 -9.18 3.60 29.29
C MET A 910 -7.82 3.47 28.66
N LEU A 911 -6.93 4.45 28.89
CA LEU A 911 -5.54 4.43 28.45
C LEU A 911 -4.62 4.49 29.67
N PHE A 912 -3.68 3.56 29.74
CA PHE A 912 -2.65 3.50 30.76
C PHE A 912 -1.26 3.79 30.18
N ASP A 913 -0.34 4.33 31.00
CA ASP A 913 1.02 4.65 30.58
C ASP A 913 1.85 3.36 30.35
N THR A 914 2.60 3.26 29.26
CA THR A 914 3.48 2.11 28.98
C THR A 914 4.68 2.00 29.93
N LYS A 915 5.14 3.12 30.50
CA LYS A 915 6.27 3.15 31.46
C LYS A 915 5.84 2.87 32.88
N ASP A 916 4.63 3.27 33.23
CA ASP A 916 3.96 2.97 34.51
C ASP A 916 2.54 2.44 34.23
N PRO A 917 2.38 1.13 33.99
CA PRO A 917 1.09 0.56 33.62
C PRO A 917 0.00 0.65 34.69
N SER A 918 0.34 1.11 35.91
CA SER A 918 -0.63 1.40 36.96
C SER A 918 -1.21 2.81 36.86
N ARG A 919 -0.61 3.69 36.06
CA ARG A 919 -1.02 5.08 35.88
C ARG A 919 -2.04 5.22 34.77
N LEU A 920 -3.28 5.56 35.15
CA LEU A 920 -4.33 5.92 34.20
C LEU A 920 -4.03 7.32 33.61
N ILE A 921 -3.91 7.43 32.29
CA ILE A 921 -3.61 8.67 31.57
C ILE A 921 -4.76 9.16 30.69
N GLY A 922 -5.75 8.31 30.39
CA GLY A 922 -6.95 8.67 29.68
C GLY A 922 -8.13 7.77 30.03
N ARG A 923 -9.34 8.35 30.06
CA ARG A 923 -10.60 7.59 30.26
C ARG A 923 -11.74 8.32 29.58
N MET A 924 -12.53 7.63 28.79
CA MET A 924 -13.69 8.21 28.12
C MET A 924 -14.74 8.64 29.14
N ASP A 925 -15.35 9.81 28.94
CA ASP A 925 -16.45 10.29 29.76
C ASP A 925 -17.79 9.69 29.33
N GLU A 926 -17.88 9.30 28.07
CA GLU A 926 -19.06 8.67 27.49
C GLU A 926 -18.73 7.25 27.01
N PRO A 927 -19.68 6.32 27.03
CA PRO A 927 -19.46 4.99 26.48
C PRO A 927 -19.43 5.04 24.95
N PHE A 928 -18.59 4.20 24.32
CA PHE A 928 -18.56 4.08 22.86
C PHE A 928 -19.57 3.06 22.32
N LEU A 929 -20.16 2.22 23.18
CA LEU A 929 -21.19 1.25 22.83
C LEU A 929 -22.20 1.13 23.99
N ILE A 930 -23.48 1.31 23.67
CA ILE A 930 -24.61 1.29 24.63
C ILE A 930 -25.65 0.27 24.18
N PRO A 931 -26.51 -0.26 25.07
CA PRO A 931 -27.65 -1.10 24.69
C PRO A 931 -28.66 -0.32 23.86
N GLU A 932 -28.79 -0.64 22.58
CA GLU A 932 -29.75 0.01 21.65
C GLU A 932 -30.74 -0.98 21.08
N LYS A 933 -30.29 -2.17 20.70
CA LYS A 933 -31.11 -3.18 20.04
C LYS A 933 -32.00 -3.90 21.05
N GLU A 934 -33.12 -4.40 20.57
CA GLU A 934 -34.09 -5.14 21.42
C GLU A 934 -33.45 -6.36 22.10
N PHE A 935 -32.64 -7.11 21.36
CA PHE A 935 -31.94 -8.28 21.88
C PHE A 935 -30.84 -7.97 22.91
N GLU A 936 -30.44 -6.72 23.05
CA GLU A 936 -29.51 -6.25 24.09
C GLU A 936 -30.23 -5.87 25.39
N LYS A 937 -31.58 -5.90 25.39
CA LYS A 937 -32.46 -5.52 26.49
C LYS A 937 -33.41 -6.64 26.88
N CYS A 938 -33.36 -7.78 26.19
CA CYS A 938 -34.26 -8.90 26.36
C CYS A 938 -33.50 -10.19 26.70
N GLY A 939 -33.46 -10.57 27.99
CA GLY A 939 -32.71 -11.73 28.44
C GLY A 939 -32.74 -11.86 29.97
N GLN A 940 -31.73 -12.50 30.55
CA GLN A 940 -31.57 -12.62 32.02
C GLN A 940 -31.38 -11.24 32.66
N TYR A 941 -30.79 -10.28 31.94
CA TYR A 941 -30.50 -8.95 32.45
C TYR A 941 -31.26 -7.89 31.65
N PRO A 942 -32.53 -7.60 31.98
CA PRO A 942 -33.40 -6.76 31.16
C PRO A 942 -33.12 -5.25 31.25
N ASP A 943 -32.24 -4.82 32.19
CA ASP A 943 -31.85 -3.39 32.31
C ASP A 943 -31.01 -2.88 31.13
N GLY A 944 -30.61 -3.76 30.19
CA GLY A 944 -29.82 -3.51 29.03
C GLY A 944 -28.32 -3.78 29.25
N THR A 945 -27.76 -4.65 28.40
CA THR A 945 -26.35 -5.05 28.53
C THR A 945 -25.66 -5.12 27.19
N VAL A 946 -24.54 -4.43 27.11
CA VAL A 946 -23.49 -4.61 26.11
C VAL A 946 -22.21 -4.93 26.89
N PHE A 947 -21.87 -6.21 26.99
CA PHE A 947 -20.74 -6.70 27.78
C PHE A 947 -19.61 -7.15 26.89
N ALA A 948 -18.66 -6.23 26.61
CA ALA A 948 -17.54 -6.45 25.71
C ALA A 948 -16.51 -7.41 26.32
N GLU A 949 -16.20 -8.53 25.63
CA GLU A 949 -15.21 -9.51 26.06
C GLU A 949 -14.28 -10.01 24.96
N GLY A 950 -14.71 -10.03 23.70
CA GLY A 950 -13.93 -10.48 22.56
C GLY A 950 -13.58 -9.34 21.61
N LEU A 951 -12.29 -9.14 21.33
CA LEU A 951 -11.81 -8.14 20.36
C LEU A 951 -10.72 -8.74 19.51
N VAL A 952 -10.88 -8.71 18.18
CA VAL A 952 -9.90 -9.20 17.21
C VAL A 952 -9.73 -8.25 16.03
N LEU A 953 -8.50 -8.16 15.54
CA LEU A 953 -8.20 -7.56 14.25
C LEU A 953 -8.25 -8.65 13.18
N TYR A 954 -9.22 -8.55 12.27
CA TYR A 954 -9.42 -9.53 11.21
C TYR A 954 -9.67 -8.85 9.88
N LYS A 955 -8.86 -9.19 8.87
CA LYS A 955 -8.93 -8.60 7.52
C LYS A 955 -8.95 -7.06 7.52
N GLY A 956 -8.09 -6.44 8.34
CA GLY A 956 -7.98 -4.99 8.44
C GLY A 956 -9.16 -4.30 9.14
N ARG A 957 -9.97 -5.02 9.92
CA ARG A 957 -11.12 -4.47 10.65
C ARG A 957 -11.13 -5.02 12.06
N TRP A 958 -11.43 -4.17 13.04
CA TRP A 958 -11.72 -4.59 14.39
C TRP A 958 -13.11 -5.21 14.48
N HIS A 959 -13.22 -6.39 15.07
CA HIS A 959 -14.48 -7.04 15.41
C HIS A 959 -14.56 -7.17 16.93
N LEU A 960 -15.60 -6.58 17.49
CA LEU A 960 -15.93 -6.63 18.91
C LEU A 960 -17.12 -7.60 19.09
N TYR A 961 -16.96 -8.57 19.96
CA TYR A 961 -18.02 -9.51 20.36
C TYR A 961 -18.37 -9.24 21.81
N TYR A 962 -19.66 -9.20 22.09
CA TYR A 962 -20.18 -8.82 23.41
C TYR A 962 -21.41 -9.63 23.82
N GLY A 963 -21.60 -9.80 25.15
CA GLY A 963 -22.80 -10.36 25.74
C GLY A 963 -23.95 -9.36 25.66
N CYS A 964 -25.13 -9.85 25.26
CA CYS A 964 -26.36 -9.07 25.15
C CYS A 964 -27.36 -9.57 26.20
N ALA A 965 -27.73 -8.72 27.14
CA ALA A 965 -28.71 -9.03 28.21
C ALA A 965 -28.45 -10.36 28.94
N ASP A 966 -27.18 -10.78 29.03
CA ASP A 966 -26.72 -12.08 29.57
C ASP A 966 -27.41 -13.31 28.93
N SER A 967 -27.78 -13.23 27.67
CA SER A 967 -28.53 -14.31 27.00
C SER A 967 -28.15 -14.55 25.54
N LEU A 968 -27.48 -13.58 24.88
CA LEU A 968 -27.15 -13.64 23.45
C LEU A 968 -25.74 -13.07 23.20
N VAL A 969 -25.14 -13.40 22.07
CA VAL A 969 -23.90 -12.81 21.62
C VAL A 969 -24.16 -11.83 20.46
N GLY A 970 -23.75 -10.60 20.64
CA GLY A 970 -23.77 -9.56 19.61
C GLY A 970 -22.39 -9.27 19.02
N THR A 971 -22.36 -8.53 17.91
CA THR A 971 -21.13 -8.05 17.29
C THR A 971 -21.24 -6.61 16.80
N ALA A 972 -20.13 -5.90 16.87
CA ALA A 972 -19.93 -4.60 16.23
C ALA A 972 -18.54 -4.55 15.61
N SER A 973 -18.34 -3.74 14.59
CA SER A 973 -17.05 -3.65 13.92
C SER A 973 -16.62 -2.21 13.68
N ALA A 974 -15.31 -2.00 13.64
CA ALA A 974 -14.69 -0.71 13.34
C ALA A 974 -13.50 -0.89 12.39
N VAL A 975 -13.25 0.10 11.53
CA VAL A 975 -12.02 0.13 10.74
C VAL A 975 -10.93 0.70 11.64
N PRO A 976 -9.74 0.07 11.79
CA PRO A 976 -8.64 0.67 12.51
C PRO A 976 -8.35 2.06 11.98
N LEU A 977 -8.08 3.01 12.87
CA LEU A 977 -7.40 4.23 12.52
C LEU A 977 -5.94 3.81 12.27
N ASN A 978 -5.45 3.91 11.02
CA ASN A 978 -4.06 3.64 10.69
C ASN A 978 -3.14 4.67 11.32
#